data_ddabc4f0b16b86d366413750574ef9ef
#
_entry.id   ddabc4f0b16b86d366413750574ef9ef
#
_cell.length_a   1.000
_cell.length_b   1.000
_cell.length_c   1.000
_cell.angle_alpha   90.00
_cell.angle_beta   90.00
_cell.angle_gamma   90.00
#
_symmetry.space_group_name_H-M   'P 1'
#
loop_
_entity.id
_entity.type
_entity.pdbx_description
1 polymer ?
#
loop_
_entity_poly.entity_id
_entity_poly.type
_entity_poly.pdbx_seq_one_letter_code
_entity_poly.pdbx_strand_id
1 'polypeptide(L)'
;WEHRIEMCKALGMNTICIYIFWNIHEQEEGKFDFSGQNDIAAFCRAAQKHGMYVIVRPGPYVCAEWEMGGLPWWLLKKKDVALRTLDPYYMERVGIFMKEVGKQLAPLQINKGGNIIMVQVENEYSSYATDKPYVAAVRDLVRESGFTDVPLFQCDWSSNFTRNALDDLIWTINFGTGANIDQQFKKLKELRPETPLMCSEFWSGWFDHWGRKHETRPAKDMVQGIKDMLDRNISFSLYMTHGGTTFGHWGGANNPAYSAMCSSYDYDAPISEAGWTTEKYFLLRDLLRTYLPAGEALPEIPAALPVIEIPEFHFTKIAPLFSNLPEAKQTVDIQPMEQFNQGWGTILYRTTLPEAVKSGTTLKITEVHDWAQIYADGKLLTRLDRRKGEFTTVLPALKKGTQLDILVEAMGRVNFDKSIHDRKGITEKVELLSGDRTKELKNWTVYNFPVDYSFIKNKKYKDTKILPTMPAYYQSSFKLDKVGDTFLDMSTWGKGMVWVNGHAMGRFWEIGPQQTLFIPGCWLKEGENEVLVLDLKGPAKASMKGLKKPILDVLREKAPETHRKDGEKLKLAGEKVAHEGAFTPGNGWQEVRFAAPVKGRFFCLEALSPQANNNIAAIAEFDVLGADGKPVSREHWKIRYADSEETRSGNRTA
;
A
#
# COMPACT_ATOMS: atom_id res chain seq x y z
N TRP A 1 10.20 -3.51 20.80
CA TRP A 1 8.78 -3.66 21.19
C TRP A 1 8.47 -2.91 22.48
N GLU A 2 9.23 -3.12 23.56
CA GLU A 2 8.92 -2.58 24.90
C GLU A 2 8.74 -1.06 24.88
N HIS A 3 9.67 -0.31 24.29
CA HIS A 3 9.56 1.14 24.19
C HIS A 3 8.24 1.60 23.55
N ARG A 4 7.78 0.94 22.47
CA ARG A 4 6.53 1.29 21.79
C ARG A 4 5.30 0.93 22.65
N ILE A 5 5.35 -0.19 23.37
CA ILE A 5 4.30 -0.59 24.31
C ILE A 5 4.20 0.42 25.46
N GLU A 6 5.32 0.82 26.03
CA GLU A 6 5.39 1.84 27.09
C GLU A 6 4.87 3.20 26.60
N MET A 7 5.20 3.60 25.36
CA MET A 7 4.68 4.81 24.75
C MET A 7 3.16 4.78 24.61
N CYS A 8 2.58 3.65 24.19
CA CYS A 8 1.12 3.47 24.12
C CYS A 8 0.48 3.56 25.50
N LYS A 9 1.07 2.91 26.51
CA LYS A 9 0.58 2.97 27.89
C LYS A 9 0.64 4.38 28.47
N ALA A 10 1.76 5.09 28.24
CA ALA A 10 1.92 6.47 28.68
C ALA A 10 0.97 7.42 27.97
N LEU A 11 0.56 7.12 26.72
CA LEU A 11 -0.47 7.86 26.01
C LEU A 11 -1.85 7.75 26.70
N GLY A 12 -2.10 6.66 27.41
CA GLY A 12 -3.37 6.37 28.08
C GLY A 12 -4.13 5.19 27.49
N MET A 13 -3.51 4.44 26.56
CA MET A 13 -4.09 3.22 26.02
C MET A 13 -4.02 2.07 27.03
N ASN A 14 -5.01 1.20 27.04
CA ASN A 14 -5.07 0.01 27.89
C ASN A 14 -4.93 -1.30 27.10
N THR A 15 -5.00 -1.23 25.78
CA THR A 15 -5.04 -2.38 24.89
C THR A 15 -4.18 -2.12 23.66
N ILE A 16 -3.48 -3.14 23.18
CA ILE A 16 -2.76 -3.13 21.91
C ILE A 16 -3.49 -4.05 20.92
N CYS A 17 -3.82 -3.52 19.75
CA CYS A 17 -4.37 -4.30 18.65
C CYS A 17 -3.23 -4.74 17.72
N ILE A 18 -3.11 -6.04 17.46
CA ILE A 18 -2.09 -6.61 16.59
C ILE A 18 -2.70 -7.30 15.37
N TYR A 19 -2.03 -7.14 14.24
CA TYR A 19 -2.36 -7.80 12.97
C TYR A 19 -1.38 -8.95 12.75
N ILE A 20 -1.88 -10.12 12.33
CA ILE A 20 -1.05 -11.29 12.01
C ILE A 20 -1.01 -11.42 10.49
N PHE A 21 0.15 -11.19 9.92
CA PHE A 21 0.33 -11.26 8.48
C PHE A 21 0.72 -12.67 8.06
N TRP A 22 -0.19 -13.39 7.46
CA TRP A 22 0.04 -14.78 7.04
C TRP A 22 1.32 -14.91 6.20
N ASN A 23 1.53 -14.01 5.23
CA ASN A 23 2.66 -14.09 4.30
C ASN A 23 4.04 -13.85 4.92
N ILE A 24 4.16 -13.22 6.10
CA ILE A 24 5.45 -13.11 6.79
C ILE A 24 5.76 -14.38 7.59
N HIS A 25 4.73 -15.05 8.08
CA HIS A 25 4.88 -16.28 8.86
C HIS A 25 5.00 -17.53 7.98
N GLU A 26 4.51 -17.51 6.75
CA GLU A 26 4.57 -18.61 5.78
C GLU A 26 5.01 -18.06 4.40
N GLN A 27 6.28 -17.63 4.31
CA GLN A 27 6.83 -17.08 3.07
C GLN A 27 6.97 -18.12 1.95
N GLU A 28 7.16 -19.38 2.33
CA GLU A 28 7.08 -20.55 1.46
C GLU A 28 6.02 -21.51 1.99
N GLU A 29 5.25 -22.09 1.10
CA GLU A 29 4.16 -22.99 1.44
C GLU A 29 4.61 -24.12 2.35
N GLY A 30 3.97 -24.27 3.51
CA GLY A 30 4.26 -25.28 4.52
C GLY A 30 5.43 -24.96 5.45
N LYS A 31 6.11 -23.82 5.30
CA LYS A 31 7.23 -23.43 6.17
C LYS A 31 6.84 -22.22 7.02
N PHE A 32 6.59 -22.47 8.29
CA PHE A 32 6.18 -21.45 9.25
C PHE A 32 7.35 -20.92 10.07
N ASP A 33 7.35 -19.58 10.30
CA ASP A 33 8.31 -18.90 11.16
C ASP A 33 7.58 -17.99 12.17
N PHE A 34 7.68 -18.34 13.45
CA PHE A 34 7.22 -17.55 14.59
C PHE A 34 8.40 -17.27 15.55
N SER A 35 9.60 -17.11 15.03
CA SER A 35 10.81 -16.87 15.81
C SER A 35 11.32 -15.43 15.70
N GLY A 36 12.14 -15.00 16.64
CA GLY A 36 12.78 -13.69 16.61
C GLY A 36 11.78 -12.54 16.52
N GLN A 37 11.86 -11.75 15.44
CA GLN A 37 10.95 -10.64 15.20
C GLN A 37 9.52 -11.07 14.83
N ASN A 38 9.36 -12.34 14.42
CA ASN A 38 8.07 -12.92 14.05
C ASN A 38 7.39 -13.65 15.23
N ASP A 39 7.97 -13.59 16.46
CA ASP A 39 7.39 -14.21 17.66
C ASP A 39 6.24 -13.39 18.21
N ILE A 40 5.04 -13.64 17.69
CA ILE A 40 3.79 -12.96 18.07
C ILE A 40 3.40 -13.27 19.54
N ALA A 41 3.73 -14.44 20.04
CA ALA A 41 3.46 -14.81 21.43
C ALA A 41 4.37 -14.02 22.39
N ALA A 42 5.65 -13.85 22.06
CA ALA A 42 6.56 -13.03 22.84
C ALA A 42 6.10 -11.56 22.87
N PHE A 43 5.57 -11.03 21.76
CA PHE A 43 5.00 -9.69 21.72
C PHE A 43 3.80 -9.56 22.68
N CYS A 44 2.86 -10.51 22.66
CA CYS A 44 1.71 -10.52 23.58
C CYS A 44 2.17 -10.56 25.04
N ARG A 45 3.18 -11.39 25.37
CA ARG A 45 3.76 -11.45 26.72
C ARG A 45 4.45 -10.15 27.13
N ALA A 46 5.13 -9.47 26.21
CA ALA A 46 5.70 -8.14 26.44
C ALA A 46 4.60 -7.12 26.78
N ALA A 47 3.50 -7.13 26.04
CA ALA A 47 2.35 -6.28 26.34
C ALA A 47 1.75 -6.61 27.74
N GLN A 48 1.62 -7.90 28.09
CA GLN A 48 1.12 -8.34 29.40
C GLN A 48 2.03 -7.86 30.54
N LYS A 49 3.34 -7.94 30.37
CA LYS A 49 4.33 -7.44 31.35
C LYS A 49 4.11 -5.96 31.68
N HIS A 50 3.69 -5.18 30.71
CA HIS A 50 3.34 -3.76 30.88
C HIS A 50 1.88 -3.52 31.28
N GLY A 51 1.12 -4.57 31.58
CA GLY A 51 -0.28 -4.47 32.00
C GLY A 51 -1.24 -4.07 30.87
N MET A 52 -0.89 -4.38 29.61
CA MET A 52 -1.71 -4.10 28.43
C MET A 52 -2.48 -5.34 27.99
N TYR A 53 -3.75 -5.17 27.68
CA TYR A 53 -4.54 -6.19 26.97
C TYR A 53 -4.14 -6.24 25.50
N VAL A 54 -4.54 -7.32 24.83
CA VAL A 54 -4.30 -7.50 23.38
C VAL A 54 -5.59 -7.89 22.67
N ILE A 55 -5.83 -7.27 21.52
CA ILE A 55 -6.79 -7.69 20.51
C ILE A 55 -6.02 -8.27 19.35
N VAL A 56 -6.38 -9.48 18.91
CA VAL A 56 -5.71 -10.19 17.82
C VAL A 56 -6.55 -10.15 16.56
N ARG A 57 -5.91 -9.80 15.43
CA ARG A 57 -6.55 -9.78 14.11
C ARG A 57 -5.78 -10.73 13.18
N PRO A 58 -6.14 -12.04 13.18
CA PRO A 58 -5.38 -13.08 12.46
C PRO A 58 -5.73 -13.18 10.97
N GLY A 59 -6.72 -12.48 10.52
CA GLY A 59 -7.18 -12.52 9.13
C GLY A 59 -8.10 -13.70 8.80
N PRO A 60 -7.81 -14.44 7.70
CA PRO A 60 -6.57 -14.63 6.92
C PRO A 60 -6.11 -13.43 6.09
N TYR A 61 -7.00 -12.55 5.70
CA TYR A 61 -6.75 -11.27 5.07
C TYR A 61 -6.88 -10.15 6.10
N VAL A 62 -5.93 -9.23 6.13
CA VAL A 62 -5.87 -8.15 7.14
C VAL A 62 -5.75 -6.75 6.54
N CYS A 63 -5.63 -6.59 5.24
CA CYS A 63 -5.42 -5.32 4.53
C CYS A 63 -4.11 -4.62 4.94
N ALA A 64 -4.19 -3.65 5.84
CA ALA A 64 -3.08 -2.96 6.53
C ALA A 64 -2.04 -2.31 5.59
N GLU A 65 -2.39 -2.00 4.34
CA GLU A 65 -1.47 -1.51 3.29
C GLU A 65 -0.21 -2.39 3.17
N TRP A 66 -0.37 -3.63 3.55
CA TRP A 66 0.63 -4.68 3.51
C TRP A 66 0.50 -5.50 2.23
N GLU A 67 1.62 -6.03 1.74
CA GLU A 67 1.72 -6.89 0.57
C GLU A 67 0.57 -7.90 0.49
N MET A 68 -0.27 -7.82 -0.56
CA MET A 68 -1.42 -8.69 -0.82
C MET A 68 -2.43 -8.78 0.35
N GLY A 69 -2.48 -7.75 1.23
CA GLY A 69 -3.34 -7.75 2.41
C GLY A 69 -3.01 -8.85 3.43
N GLY A 70 -1.77 -9.32 3.44
CA GLY A 70 -1.26 -10.38 4.30
C GLY A 70 -1.36 -11.79 3.70
N LEU A 71 -2.01 -11.98 2.56
CA LEU A 71 -2.12 -13.28 1.90
C LEU A 71 -0.78 -13.68 1.23
N PRO A 72 -0.38 -14.96 1.28
CA PRO A 72 0.85 -15.41 0.66
C PRO A 72 0.81 -15.40 -0.87
N TRP A 73 1.88 -14.92 -1.49
CA TRP A 73 2.06 -14.89 -2.94
C TRP A 73 1.96 -16.27 -3.60
N TRP A 74 2.41 -17.32 -2.93
CA TRP A 74 2.42 -18.69 -3.48
C TRP A 74 1.01 -19.25 -3.72
N LEU A 75 -0.04 -18.70 -3.11
CA LEU A 75 -1.43 -19.00 -3.47
C LEU A 75 -1.71 -18.71 -4.95
N LEU A 76 -1.08 -17.67 -5.50
CA LEU A 76 -1.27 -17.25 -6.90
C LEU A 76 -0.56 -18.17 -7.92
N LYS A 77 0.24 -19.14 -7.47
CA LYS A 77 0.80 -20.19 -8.34
C LYS A 77 -0.32 -21.06 -8.92
N LYS A 78 -1.39 -21.27 -8.17
CA LYS A 78 -2.60 -21.92 -8.66
C LYS A 78 -3.40 -20.91 -9.49
N LYS A 79 -3.49 -21.18 -10.81
CA LYS A 79 -4.03 -20.19 -11.78
C LYS A 79 -5.50 -19.84 -11.52
N ASP A 80 -6.29 -20.80 -11.06
CA ASP A 80 -7.73 -20.73 -10.82
C ASP A 80 -8.11 -20.55 -9.34
N VAL A 81 -7.16 -20.17 -8.46
CA VAL A 81 -7.47 -19.90 -7.05
C VAL A 81 -8.44 -18.74 -6.93
N ALA A 82 -9.47 -18.91 -6.13
CA ALA A 82 -10.41 -17.86 -5.76
C ALA A 82 -10.15 -17.43 -4.30
N LEU A 83 -9.41 -16.35 -4.12
CA LEU A 83 -9.05 -15.80 -2.81
C LEU A 83 -10.27 -15.23 -2.10
N ARG A 84 -10.29 -15.36 -0.75
CA ARG A 84 -11.37 -14.87 0.11
C ARG A 84 -12.75 -15.43 -0.30
N THR A 85 -12.78 -16.72 -0.62
CA THR A 85 -13.99 -17.49 -0.95
C THR A 85 -13.92 -18.88 -0.34
N LEU A 86 -14.95 -19.69 -0.54
CA LEU A 86 -14.96 -21.11 -0.16
C LEU A 86 -14.18 -22.01 -1.15
N ASP A 87 -13.24 -21.48 -1.92
CA ASP A 87 -12.31 -22.27 -2.73
C ASP A 87 -11.64 -23.34 -1.87
N PRO A 88 -11.73 -24.64 -2.21
CA PRO A 88 -11.26 -25.72 -1.34
C PRO A 88 -9.75 -25.64 -1.02
N TYR A 89 -8.93 -25.27 -1.99
CA TYR A 89 -7.48 -25.11 -1.79
C TYR A 89 -7.20 -23.93 -0.87
N TYR A 90 -7.81 -22.78 -1.12
CA TYR A 90 -7.66 -21.61 -0.29
C TYR A 90 -8.07 -21.87 1.16
N MET A 91 -9.25 -22.47 1.39
CA MET A 91 -9.76 -22.78 2.72
C MET A 91 -8.91 -23.81 3.46
N GLU A 92 -8.38 -24.82 2.78
CA GLU A 92 -7.44 -25.76 3.36
C GLU A 92 -6.19 -25.05 3.90
N ARG A 93 -5.59 -24.15 3.09
CA ARG A 93 -4.41 -23.39 3.49
C ARG A 93 -4.71 -22.41 4.63
N VAL A 94 -5.86 -21.76 4.60
CA VAL A 94 -6.34 -20.90 5.72
C VAL A 94 -6.45 -21.71 7.01
N GLY A 95 -7.03 -22.90 6.96
CA GLY A 95 -7.18 -23.77 8.13
C GLY A 95 -5.84 -24.19 8.74
N ILE A 96 -4.84 -24.49 7.90
CA ILE A 96 -3.48 -24.82 8.36
C ILE A 96 -2.85 -23.61 9.04
N PHE A 97 -2.90 -22.43 8.42
CA PHE A 97 -2.37 -21.20 9.00
C PHE A 97 -3.04 -20.84 10.33
N MET A 98 -4.37 -20.90 10.40
CA MET A 98 -5.10 -20.60 11.65
C MET A 98 -4.71 -21.54 12.79
N LYS A 99 -4.48 -22.83 12.51
CA LYS A 99 -3.98 -23.78 13.50
C LYS A 99 -2.60 -23.40 14.03
N GLU A 100 -1.70 -22.97 13.14
CA GLU A 100 -0.35 -22.53 13.55
C GLU A 100 -0.43 -21.25 14.41
N VAL A 101 -1.25 -20.27 14.06
CA VAL A 101 -1.52 -19.09 14.88
C VAL A 101 -2.13 -19.49 16.23
N GLY A 102 -3.10 -20.40 16.24
CA GLY A 102 -3.73 -20.92 17.45
C GLY A 102 -2.74 -21.57 18.41
N LYS A 103 -1.78 -22.34 17.92
CA LYS A 103 -0.70 -22.91 18.73
C LYS A 103 0.10 -21.83 19.48
N GLN A 104 0.33 -20.68 18.84
CA GLN A 104 1.08 -19.58 19.42
C GLN A 104 0.26 -18.77 20.42
N LEU A 105 -0.99 -18.43 20.09
CA LEU A 105 -1.76 -17.40 20.78
C LEU A 105 -2.96 -17.91 21.59
N ALA A 106 -3.57 -19.03 21.26
CA ALA A 106 -4.72 -19.53 22.00
C ALA A 106 -4.45 -19.79 23.50
N PRO A 107 -3.23 -20.20 23.93
CA PRO A 107 -2.88 -20.28 25.34
C PRO A 107 -2.82 -18.92 26.08
N LEU A 108 -2.74 -17.81 25.35
CA LEU A 108 -2.61 -16.46 25.90
C LEU A 108 -3.95 -15.73 26.05
N GLN A 109 -5.07 -16.42 25.87
CA GLN A 109 -6.40 -15.86 26.16
C GLN A 109 -6.53 -15.49 27.65
N ILE A 110 -7.23 -14.41 27.93
CA ILE A 110 -7.32 -13.86 29.30
C ILE A 110 -7.86 -14.89 30.31
N ASN A 111 -8.79 -15.73 29.92
CA ASN A 111 -9.35 -16.78 30.75
C ASN A 111 -8.36 -17.92 31.06
N LYS A 112 -7.22 -17.96 30.36
CA LYS A 112 -6.10 -18.89 30.58
C LYS A 112 -4.90 -18.25 31.27
N GLY A 113 -5.06 -17.02 31.77
CA GLY A 113 -4.01 -16.26 32.46
C GLY A 113 -3.15 -15.38 31.50
N GLY A 114 -3.50 -15.29 30.24
CA GLY A 114 -2.91 -14.37 29.27
C GLY A 114 -3.56 -12.99 29.29
N ASN A 115 -3.41 -12.27 28.18
CA ASN A 115 -3.92 -10.91 28.03
C ASN A 115 -4.73 -10.68 26.74
N ILE A 116 -4.99 -11.72 25.95
CA ILE A 116 -5.82 -11.61 24.75
C ILE A 116 -7.30 -11.57 25.16
N ILE A 117 -8.00 -10.51 24.78
CA ILE A 117 -9.39 -10.24 25.17
C ILE A 117 -10.40 -10.39 24.03
N MET A 118 -9.98 -10.26 22.78
CA MET A 118 -10.85 -10.38 21.60
C MET A 118 -10.04 -10.87 20.39
N VAL A 119 -10.71 -11.57 19.48
CA VAL A 119 -10.11 -12.03 18.22
C VAL A 119 -11.03 -11.69 17.04
N GLN A 120 -10.47 -11.10 15.99
CA GLN A 120 -11.21 -10.75 14.77
C GLN A 120 -11.35 -11.94 13.83
N VAL A 121 -12.46 -11.96 13.11
CA VAL A 121 -12.75 -12.87 11.99
C VAL A 121 -12.73 -12.07 10.71
N GLU A 122 -11.87 -12.46 9.76
CA GLU A 122 -11.67 -11.76 8.48
C GLU A 122 -11.30 -10.27 8.66
N ASN A 123 -11.44 -9.44 7.63
CA ASN A 123 -11.28 -7.99 7.72
C ASN A 123 -12.07 -7.27 6.63
N GLU A 124 -13.01 -6.41 7.03
CA GLU A 124 -13.80 -5.56 6.12
C GLU A 124 -14.37 -6.32 4.91
N TYR A 125 -14.80 -7.55 5.13
CA TYR A 125 -15.20 -8.45 4.04
C TYR A 125 -16.37 -7.92 3.21
N SER A 126 -17.25 -7.15 3.84
CA SER A 126 -18.41 -6.56 3.15
C SER A 126 -18.02 -5.51 2.09
N SER A 127 -16.79 -5.01 2.12
CA SER A 127 -16.23 -4.17 1.05
C SER A 127 -15.69 -4.99 -0.13
N TYR A 128 -15.38 -6.27 0.09
CA TYR A 128 -14.88 -7.19 -0.92
C TYR A 128 -16.00 -7.95 -1.64
N ALA A 129 -16.88 -8.62 -0.85
CA ALA A 129 -17.94 -9.46 -1.40
C ALA A 129 -19.14 -9.55 -0.45
N THR A 130 -20.17 -10.27 -0.92
CA THR A 130 -21.30 -10.71 -0.10
C THR A 130 -21.33 -12.24 -0.15
N ASP A 131 -20.71 -12.85 0.86
CA ASP A 131 -20.63 -14.32 1.03
C ASP A 131 -20.56 -14.64 2.53
N LYS A 132 -21.72 -14.59 3.19
CA LYS A 132 -21.86 -14.89 4.62
C LYS A 132 -21.38 -16.30 4.98
N PRO A 133 -21.61 -17.37 4.17
CA PRO A 133 -21.06 -18.71 4.41
C PRO A 133 -19.53 -18.73 4.50
N TYR A 134 -18.81 -17.97 3.67
CA TYR A 134 -17.36 -17.86 3.75
C TYR A 134 -16.91 -17.26 5.09
N VAL A 135 -17.52 -16.15 5.49
CA VAL A 135 -17.18 -15.50 6.79
C VAL A 135 -17.47 -16.47 7.96
N ALA A 136 -18.56 -17.22 7.89
CA ALA A 136 -18.88 -18.23 8.89
C ALA A 136 -17.82 -19.36 8.92
N ALA A 137 -17.36 -19.82 7.77
CA ALA A 137 -16.28 -20.82 7.69
C ALA A 137 -14.97 -20.32 8.30
N VAL A 138 -14.59 -19.05 8.06
CA VAL A 138 -13.40 -18.43 8.71
C VAL A 138 -13.59 -18.34 10.22
N ARG A 139 -14.77 -17.91 10.71
CA ARG A 139 -15.10 -17.94 12.15
C ARG A 139 -14.89 -19.32 12.76
N ASP A 140 -15.38 -20.35 12.10
CA ASP A 140 -15.28 -21.73 12.59
C ASP A 140 -13.81 -22.17 12.67
N LEU A 141 -12.99 -21.86 11.65
CA LEU A 141 -11.55 -22.14 11.69
C LEU A 141 -10.82 -21.38 12.81
N VAL A 142 -11.20 -20.14 13.11
CA VAL A 142 -10.67 -19.39 14.26
C VAL A 142 -10.99 -20.11 15.57
N ARG A 143 -12.24 -20.57 15.76
CA ARG A 143 -12.64 -21.35 16.95
C ARG A 143 -11.91 -22.69 17.03
N GLU A 144 -11.83 -23.43 15.93
CA GLU A 144 -11.14 -24.72 15.84
C GLU A 144 -9.64 -24.59 16.14
N SER A 145 -9.05 -23.41 15.91
CA SER A 145 -7.67 -23.13 16.26
C SER A 145 -7.43 -22.85 17.75
N GLY A 146 -8.49 -22.84 18.57
CA GLY A 146 -8.43 -22.75 20.02
C GLY A 146 -8.87 -21.40 20.63
N PHE A 147 -9.36 -20.46 19.82
CA PHE A 147 -9.92 -19.18 20.33
C PHE A 147 -11.40 -19.35 20.71
N THR A 148 -11.64 -20.04 21.82
CA THR A 148 -12.98 -20.41 22.31
C THR A 148 -13.38 -19.65 23.57
N ASP A 149 -12.43 -19.02 24.27
CA ASP A 149 -12.63 -18.47 25.60
C ASP A 149 -12.73 -16.93 25.62
N VAL A 150 -12.61 -16.29 24.46
CA VAL A 150 -12.77 -14.86 24.28
C VAL A 150 -13.79 -14.57 23.17
N PRO A 151 -14.49 -13.42 23.21
CA PRO A 151 -15.40 -13.04 22.15
C PRO A 151 -14.67 -12.87 20.81
N LEU A 152 -15.34 -13.31 19.75
CA LEU A 152 -14.94 -13.02 18.38
C LEU A 152 -15.71 -11.80 17.86
N PHE A 153 -15.08 -11.03 16.98
CA PHE A 153 -15.70 -9.87 16.35
C PHE A 153 -15.40 -9.77 14.86
N GLN A 154 -16.22 -9.04 14.16
CA GLN A 154 -15.99 -8.64 12.76
C GLN A 154 -16.15 -7.13 12.62
N CYS A 155 -15.35 -6.55 11.74
CA CYS A 155 -15.40 -5.13 11.43
C CYS A 155 -15.77 -4.89 9.97
N ASP A 156 -16.53 -3.85 9.77
CA ASP A 156 -16.92 -3.34 8.44
C ASP A 156 -17.24 -1.84 8.53
N TRP A 157 -17.64 -1.25 7.42
CA TRP A 157 -18.11 0.13 7.40
C TRP A 157 -19.59 0.21 7.76
N SER A 158 -20.02 1.34 8.31
CA SER A 158 -21.43 1.58 8.66
C SER A 158 -22.40 1.39 7.50
N SER A 159 -21.94 1.60 6.27
CA SER A 159 -22.75 1.49 5.04
C SER A 159 -22.93 0.04 4.55
N ASN A 160 -22.13 -0.92 5.02
CA ASN A 160 -22.10 -2.27 4.44
C ASN A 160 -22.04 -3.42 5.44
N PHE A 161 -21.82 -3.18 6.74
CA PHE A 161 -21.57 -4.23 7.74
C PHE A 161 -22.65 -5.32 7.80
N THR A 162 -23.89 -4.98 7.47
CA THR A 162 -25.01 -5.93 7.50
C THR A 162 -24.95 -7.01 6.42
N ARG A 163 -24.13 -6.83 5.38
CA ARG A 163 -24.06 -7.79 4.25
C ARG A 163 -23.60 -9.18 4.67
N ASN A 164 -22.65 -9.24 5.60
CA ASN A 164 -22.03 -10.48 6.05
C ASN A 164 -22.05 -10.66 7.57
N ALA A 165 -22.85 -9.87 8.28
CA ALA A 165 -22.92 -9.90 9.73
C ALA A 165 -23.35 -11.27 10.26
N LEU A 166 -22.55 -11.87 11.16
CA LEU A 166 -22.85 -13.10 11.88
C LEU A 166 -23.43 -12.74 13.25
N ASP A 167 -24.56 -13.39 13.62
CA ASP A 167 -25.30 -13.00 14.82
C ASP A 167 -24.59 -13.32 16.13
N ASP A 168 -23.68 -14.28 16.10
CA ASP A 168 -22.89 -14.72 17.25
C ASP A 168 -21.55 -13.97 17.41
N LEU A 169 -21.27 -12.97 16.56
CA LEU A 169 -20.08 -12.13 16.67
C LEU A 169 -20.44 -10.72 17.18
N ILE A 170 -19.47 -10.06 17.80
CA ILE A 170 -19.54 -8.62 18.04
C ILE A 170 -19.34 -7.88 16.71
N TRP A 171 -20.18 -6.90 16.43
CA TRP A 171 -20.03 -6.05 15.24
C TRP A 171 -19.39 -4.73 15.63
N THR A 172 -18.31 -4.39 14.94
CA THR A 172 -17.59 -3.13 15.10
C THR A 172 -17.60 -2.34 13.80
N ILE A 173 -17.47 -1.03 13.90
CA ILE A 173 -17.55 -0.12 12.74
C ILE A 173 -16.23 0.62 12.58
N ASN A 174 -15.67 0.64 11.37
CA ASN A 174 -14.45 1.36 11.02
C ASN A 174 -14.79 2.71 10.36
N PHE A 175 -14.13 3.78 10.77
CA PHE A 175 -14.23 5.11 10.18
C PHE A 175 -13.06 6.00 10.62
N GLY A 176 -12.90 7.15 9.98
CA GLY A 176 -11.80 8.08 10.26
C GLY A 176 -12.23 9.41 10.87
N THR A 177 -11.26 10.30 11.00
CA THR A 177 -11.43 11.68 11.48
C THR A 177 -12.51 12.42 10.69
N GLY A 178 -13.28 13.25 11.38
CA GLY A 178 -14.38 14.04 10.78
C GLY A 178 -15.69 13.27 10.59
N ALA A 179 -15.76 11.97 10.92
CA ALA A 179 -16.99 11.20 10.85
C ALA A 179 -18.00 11.65 11.90
N ASN A 180 -19.30 11.64 11.53
CA ASN A 180 -20.39 11.84 12.48
C ASN A 180 -20.64 10.53 13.24
N ILE A 181 -20.28 10.49 14.52
CA ILE A 181 -20.32 9.28 15.34
C ILE A 181 -21.72 8.68 15.45
N ASP A 182 -22.74 9.50 15.65
CA ASP A 182 -24.12 9.02 15.77
C ASP A 182 -24.61 8.37 14.48
N GLN A 183 -24.24 8.91 13.32
CA GLN A 183 -24.54 8.32 12.02
C GLN A 183 -23.82 6.99 11.80
N GLN A 184 -22.56 6.89 12.22
CA GLN A 184 -21.77 5.64 12.07
C GLN A 184 -22.42 4.48 12.83
N PHE A 185 -22.93 4.70 14.02
CA PHE A 185 -23.51 3.66 14.86
C PHE A 185 -25.03 3.53 14.78
N LYS A 186 -25.73 4.42 14.05
CA LYS A 186 -27.19 4.45 13.99
C LYS A 186 -27.79 3.08 13.65
N LYS A 187 -27.38 2.49 12.54
CA LYS A 187 -27.92 1.21 12.08
C LYS A 187 -27.60 0.05 13.02
N LEU A 188 -26.41 0.06 13.63
CA LEU A 188 -26.01 -0.97 14.58
C LEU A 188 -26.88 -0.89 15.86
N LYS A 189 -27.12 0.30 16.40
CA LYS A 189 -28.00 0.53 17.55
C LYS A 189 -29.45 0.12 17.28
N GLU A 190 -29.95 0.36 16.06
CA GLU A 190 -31.29 -0.07 15.66
C GLU A 190 -31.42 -1.60 15.67
N LEU A 191 -30.41 -2.32 15.23
CA LEU A 191 -30.40 -3.78 15.13
C LEU A 191 -30.05 -4.49 16.45
N ARG A 192 -29.18 -3.87 17.25
CA ARG A 192 -28.68 -4.40 18.54
C ARG A 192 -28.57 -3.30 19.58
N PRO A 193 -29.70 -2.87 20.17
CA PRO A 193 -29.73 -1.73 21.12
C PRO A 193 -28.79 -1.87 22.34
N GLU A 194 -28.63 -3.09 22.84
CA GLU A 194 -27.85 -3.39 24.06
C GLU A 194 -26.40 -3.83 23.77
N THR A 195 -25.95 -3.80 22.50
CA THR A 195 -24.59 -4.25 22.19
C THR A 195 -23.55 -3.22 22.62
N PRO A 196 -22.38 -3.65 23.12
CA PRO A 196 -21.25 -2.74 23.29
C PRO A 196 -20.84 -2.15 21.94
N LEU A 197 -20.58 -0.85 21.91
CA LEU A 197 -20.17 -0.15 20.69
C LEU A 197 -18.65 0.02 20.67
N MET A 198 -18.06 -0.24 19.50
CA MET A 198 -16.62 -0.09 19.27
C MET A 198 -16.33 0.35 17.83
N CYS A 199 -15.46 1.34 17.71
CA CYS A 199 -14.74 1.62 16.48
C CYS A 199 -13.43 0.81 16.51
N SER A 200 -13.33 -0.23 15.70
CA SER A 200 -12.16 -1.11 15.70
C SER A 200 -11.00 -0.61 14.84
N GLU A 201 -11.26 0.36 13.98
CA GLU A 201 -10.24 1.19 13.32
C GLU A 201 -10.75 2.63 13.24
N PHE A 202 -10.20 3.49 14.09
CA PHE A 202 -10.37 4.93 13.95
C PHE A 202 -9.13 5.51 13.28
N TRP A 203 -9.24 5.90 12.02
CA TRP A 203 -8.11 6.33 11.20
C TRP A 203 -7.63 7.72 11.60
N SER A 204 -6.46 7.75 12.28
CA SER A 204 -5.86 8.97 12.85
C SER A 204 -5.12 9.84 11.84
N GLY A 205 -4.73 9.27 10.72
CA GLY A 205 -3.99 9.87 9.63
C GLY A 205 -4.25 9.12 8.34
N TRP A 206 -3.24 9.01 7.49
CA TRP A 206 -3.29 8.20 6.28
C TRP A 206 -1.87 7.78 5.84
N PHE A 207 -1.78 6.87 4.90
CA PHE A 207 -0.54 6.31 4.37
C PHE A 207 -0.12 6.97 3.06
N ASP A 208 1.18 6.94 2.78
CA ASP A 208 1.77 7.54 1.61
C ASP A 208 1.90 6.58 0.43
N HIS A 209 1.78 7.14 -0.77
CA HIS A 209 2.06 6.46 -2.02
C HIS A 209 3.23 7.11 -2.76
N TRP A 210 4.03 6.30 -3.47
CA TRP A 210 5.04 6.81 -4.36
C TRP A 210 4.44 7.72 -5.44
N GLY A 211 5.04 8.91 -5.61
CA GLY A 211 4.60 9.90 -6.59
C GLY A 211 3.41 10.76 -6.16
N ARG A 212 2.99 10.69 -4.88
CA ARG A 212 1.91 11.53 -4.31
C ARG A 212 2.42 12.36 -3.15
N LYS A 213 1.69 13.40 -2.76
CA LYS A 213 2.00 14.22 -1.59
C LYS A 213 1.95 13.40 -0.31
N HIS A 214 2.80 13.76 0.64
CA HIS A 214 2.75 13.24 2.00
C HIS A 214 1.39 13.55 2.65
N GLU A 215 0.79 12.54 3.26
CA GLU A 215 -0.53 12.60 3.88
C GLU A 215 -0.44 13.05 5.33
N THR A 216 -1.24 14.04 5.70
CA THR A 216 -1.39 14.51 7.08
C THR A 216 -2.84 14.80 7.39
N ARG A 217 -3.22 14.74 8.66
CA ARG A 217 -4.55 15.08 9.16
C ARG A 217 -4.43 15.99 10.38
N PRO A 218 -5.33 16.99 10.55
CA PRO A 218 -5.27 17.87 11.70
C PRO A 218 -5.41 17.11 13.03
N ALA A 219 -4.52 17.38 13.97
CA ALA A 219 -4.51 16.71 15.27
C ALA A 219 -5.83 16.94 16.06
N LYS A 220 -6.39 18.13 15.96
CA LYS A 220 -7.66 18.50 16.63
C LYS A 220 -8.84 17.66 16.15
N ASP A 221 -8.90 17.33 14.86
CA ASP A 221 -10.00 16.53 14.29
C ASP A 221 -9.96 15.10 14.80
N MET A 222 -8.76 14.53 14.94
CA MET A 222 -8.57 13.20 15.54
C MET A 222 -9.04 13.19 17.00
N VAL A 223 -8.58 14.14 17.80
CA VAL A 223 -8.89 14.21 19.22
C VAL A 223 -10.38 14.48 19.45
N GLN A 224 -11.00 15.32 18.62
CA GLN A 224 -12.45 15.56 18.69
C GLN A 224 -13.24 14.28 18.41
N GLY A 225 -12.88 13.51 17.39
CA GLY A 225 -13.55 12.24 17.08
C GLY A 225 -13.45 11.22 18.24
N ILE A 226 -12.28 11.13 18.89
CA ILE A 226 -12.10 10.26 20.05
C ILE A 226 -12.94 10.76 21.23
N LYS A 227 -12.94 12.06 21.50
CA LYS A 227 -13.80 12.66 22.53
C LYS A 227 -15.28 12.34 22.29
N ASP A 228 -15.74 12.49 21.06
CA ASP A 228 -17.14 12.22 20.70
C ASP A 228 -17.53 10.75 20.92
N MET A 229 -16.59 9.80 20.72
CA MET A 229 -16.80 8.40 21.04
C MET A 229 -16.84 8.16 22.56
N LEU A 230 -15.87 8.70 23.31
CA LEU A 230 -15.79 8.52 24.76
C LEU A 230 -16.99 9.10 25.47
N ASP A 231 -17.47 10.29 25.08
CA ASP A 231 -18.68 10.92 25.62
C ASP A 231 -19.95 10.08 25.40
N ARG A 232 -19.92 9.13 24.45
CA ARG A 232 -21.00 8.19 24.14
C ARG A 232 -20.75 6.78 24.65
N ASN A 233 -19.74 6.60 25.47
CA ASN A 233 -19.33 5.28 25.99
C ASN A 233 -19.01 4.27 24.86
N ILE A 234 -18.35 4.72 23.80
CA ILE A 234 -17.92 3.91 22.66
C ILE A 234 -16.44 3.63 22.79
N SER A 235 -16.07 2.35 22.74
CA SER A 235 -14.66 1.93 22.70
C SER A 235 -14.04 2.25 21.34
N PHE A 236 -12.74 2.56 21.33
CA PHE A 236 -12.01 2.82 20.07
C PHE A 236 -10.67 2.08 20.03
N SER A 237 -10.27 1.71 18.82
CA SER A 237 -8.93 1.26 18.48
C SER A 237 -8.36 2.23 17.46
N LEU A 238 -7.29 2.93 17.85
CA LEU A 238 -6.68 3.94 16.99
C LEU A 238 -5.83 3.28 15.90
N TYR A 239 -6.16 3.54 14.67
CA TYR A 239 -5.40 3.09 13.50
C TYR A 239 -4.78 4.29 12.79
N MET A 240 -3.50 4.59 12.93
CA MET A 240 -2.48 3.93 13.77
C MET A 240 -2.21 4.73 15.03
N THR A 241 -1.93 4.07 16.12
CA THR A 241 -1.33 4.70 17.31
C THR A 241 0.17 4.93 17.08
N HIS A 242 0.85 3.92 16.56
CA HIS A 242 2.22 3.96 16.06
C HIS A 242 2.22 3.45 14.62
N GLY A 243 2.52 4.30 13.66
CA GLY A 243 2.52 3.93 12.26
C GLY A 243 3.65 2.97 11.89
N GLY A 244 4.87 3.32 12.25
CA GLY A 244 6.05 2.48 12.06
C GLY A 244 6.57 2.47 10.63
N THR A 245 7.22 1.36 10.27
CA THR A 245 7.88 1.16 8.98
C THR A 245 7.47 -0.17 8.37
N THR A 246 7.04 -0.14 7.12
CA THR A 246 6.88 -1.34 6.31
C THR A 246 8.22 -1.71 5.68
N PHE A 247 9.05 -2.42 6.44
CA PHE A 247 10.39 -2.80 6.03
C PHE A 247 10.43 -3.71 4.79
N GLY A 248 11.54 -3.67 4.05
CA GLY A 248 11.76 -4.55 2.92
C GLY A 248 10.77 -4.35 1.78
N HIS A 249 10.20 -5.44 1.33
CA HIS A 249 9.26 -5.50 0.20
C HIS A 249 7.78 -5.60 0.63
N TRP A 250 7.49 -5.45 1.91
CA TRP A 250 6.17 -5.75 2.48
C TRP A 250 5.10 -4.67 2.25
N GLY A 251 5.44 -3.52 1.70
CA GLY A 251 4.44 -2.51 1.32
C GLY A 251 3.53 -3.02 0.20
N GLY A 252 2.23 -2.82 0.36
CA GLY A 252 1.21 -3.19 -0.62
C GLY A 252 0.96 -2.11 -1.67
N ALA A 253 -0.22 -2.14 -2.27
CA ALA A 253 -0.67 -1.15 -3.25
C ALA A 253 -2.20 -1.01 -3.24
N ASN A 254 -2.71 0.12 -3.71
CA ASN A 254 -4.12 0.33 -4.00
C ASN A 254 -4.42 0.22 -5.50
N ASN A 255 -5.70 -0.05 -5.82
CA ASN A 255 -6.31 -0.07 -7.15
C ASN A 255 -7.78 0.42 -7.02
N PRO A 256 -8.49 0.88 -8.06
CA PRO A 256 -8.06 1.10 -9.45
C PRO A 256 -7.07 2.26 -9.55
N ALA A 257 -6.35 2.35 -10.65
CA ALA A 257 -5.15 3.18 -10.79
C ALA A 257 -4.08 2.76 -9.76
N TYR A 258 -3.35 1.71 -10.13
CA TYR A 258 -2.32 1.11 -9.30
C TYR A 258 -1.43 2.16 -8.60
N SER A 259 -1.25 2.01 -7.31
CA SER A 259 -0.59 3.01 -6.46
C SER A 259 0.15 2.31 -5.34
N ALA A 260 1.47 2.13 -5.51
CA ALA A 260 2.30 1.44 -4.53
C ALA A 260 2.58 2.31 -3.30
N MET A 261 2.57 1.67 -2.13
CA MET A 261 2.87 2.30 -0.84
C MET A 261 4.34 2.64 -0.70
N CYS A 262 4.63 3.74 0.02
CA CYS A 262 5.96 4.04 0.50
C CYS A 262 6.42 3.05 1.58
N SER A 263 7.72 3.00 1.87
CA SER A 263 8.26 2.15 2.93
C SER A 263 7.96 2.70 4.32
N SER A 264 8.01 4.02 4.51
CA SER A 264 7.52 4.62 5.75
C SER A 264 6.01 4.43 5.86
N TYR A 265 5.59 3.94 7.01
CA TYR A 265 4.20 3.87 7.40
C TYR A 265 3.94 4.84 8.57
N ASP A 266 4.52 6.03 8.48
CA ASP A 266 4.41 7.08 9.51
C ASP A 266 2.95 7.37 9.86
N TYR A 267 2.07 7.36 8.87
CA TYR A 267 0.62 7.49 9.00
C TYR A 267 0.17 8.81 9.63
N ASP A 268 1.10 9.75 9.86
CA ASP A 268 0.85 10.94 10.67
C ASP A 268 0.28 10.56 12.06
N ALA A 269 0.78 9.46 12.62
CA ALA A 269 0.30 8.85 13.85
C ALA A 269 0.72 9.64 15.10
N PRO A 270 0.07 9.44 16.26
CA PRO A 270 0.50 10.02 17.54
C PRO A 270 1.93 9.68 17.94
N ILE A 271 2.37 8.46 17.66
CA ILE A 271 3.75 8.01 17.85
C ILE A 271 4.38 7.88 16.48
N SER A 272 5.45 8.64 16.21
CA SER A 272 6.14 8.64 14.92
C SER A 272 6.85 7.31 14.64
N GLU A 273 7.33 7.13 13.41
CA GLU A 273 8.12 5.98 12.96
C GLU A 273 9.28 5.63 13.91
N ALA A 274 10.01 6.63 14.38
CA ALA A 274 11.11 6.45 15.35
C ALA A 274 10.65 6.35 16.82
N GLY A 275 9.36 6.41 17.09
CA GLY A 275 8.81 6.33 18.45
C GLY A 275 8.77 7.67 19.18
N TRP A 276 8.83 8.78 18.46
CA TRP A 276 8.73 10.11 19.07
C TRP A 276 7.28 10.52 19.30
N THR A 277 7.08 11.37 20.29
CA THR A 277 5.81 12.07 20.51
C THR A 277 5.55 13.10 19.41
N THR A 278 4.28 13.25 19.03
CA THR A 278 3.81 14.27 18.07
C THR A 278 2.79 15.19 18.74
N GLU A 279 2.30 16.21 18.03
CA GLU A 279 1.18 17.02 18.53
C GLU A 279 -0.05 16.17 18.87
N LYS A 280 -0.36 15.17 18.02
CA LYS A 280 -1.46 14.23 18.25
C LYS A 280 -1.29 13.46 19.56
N TYR A 281 -0.06 13.07 19.90
CA TYR A 281 0.25 12.36 21.13
C TYR A 281 -0.12 13.20 22.36
N PHE A 282 0.33 14.44 22.42
CA PHE A 282 0.09 15.32 23.57
C PHE A 282 -1.38 15.68 23.72
N LEU A 283 -2.03 16.08 22.63
CA LEU A 283 -3.47 16.42 22.67
C LEU A 283 -4.34 15.24 23.06
N LEU A 284 -4.02 14.03 22.57
CA LEU A 284 -4.76 12.83 22.93
C LEU A 284 -4.49 12.42 24.38
N ARG A 285 -3.24 12.49 24.84
CA ARG A 285 -2.89 12.22 26.24
C ARG A 285 -3.63 13.16 27.18
N ASP A 286 -3.70 14.45 26.86
CA ASP A 286 -4.42 15.44 27.67
C ASP A 286 -5.93 15.15 27.70
N LEU A 287 -6.52 14.75 26.57
CA LEU A 287 -7.90 14.31 26.55
C LEU A 287 -8.13 13.08 27.43
N LEU A 288 -7.35 12.01 27.25
CA LEU A 288 -7.53 10.74 27.97
C LEU A 288 -7.34 10.90 29.47
N ARG A 289 -6.48 11.81 29.91
CA ARG A 289 -6.31 12.17 31.33
C ARG A 289 -7.63 12.62 31.97
N THR A 290 -8.51 13.28 31.23
CA THR A 290 -9.80 13.77 31.76
C THR A 290 -10.82 12.65 31.98
N TYR A 291 -10.59 11.46 31.45
CA TYR A 291 -11.45 10.27 31.62
C TYR A 291 -10.91 9.28 32.67
N LEU A 292 -9.77 9.58 33.30
CA LEU A 292 -9.24 8.73 34.35
C LEU A 292 -10.10 8.80 35.60
N PRO A 293 -10.22 7.69 36.36
CA PRO A 293 -10.80 7.71 37.72
C PRO A 293 -10.07 8.68 38.62
N ALA A 294 -10.79 9.20 39.63
CA ALA A 294 -10.21 10.13 40.58
C ALA A 294 -9.02 9.47 41.33
N GLY A 295 -7.88 10.16 41.36
CA GLY A 295 -6.65 9.69 41.98
C GLY A 295 -5.75 8.85 41.13
N GLU A 296 -6.15 8.51 39.89
CA GLU A 296 -5.29 7.85 38.93
C GLU A 296 -4.52 8.87 38.05
N ALA A 297 -3.32 8.48 37.64
CA ALA A 297 -2.47 9.27 36.74
C ALA A 297 -1.89 8.40 35.62
N LEU A 298 -1.65 9.01 34.45
CA LEU A 298 -0.94 8.34 33.36
C LEU A 298 0.54 8.18 33.74
N PRO A 299 1.18 7.08 33.31
CA PRO A 299 2.62 6.91 33.49
C PRO A 299 3.41 8.04 32.84
N GLU A 300 4.65 8.25 33.28
CA GLU A 300 5.60 9.14 32.63
C GLU A 300 5.85 8.69 31.19
N ILE A 301 6.06 9.67 30.30
CA ILE A 301 6.38 9.39 28.90
C ILE A 301 7.80 8.84 28.83
N PRO A 302 8.05 7.66 28.22
CA PRO A 302 9.39 7.12 28.06
C PRO A 302 10.32 8.09 27.32
N ALA A 303 11.60 8.09 27.71
CA ALA A 303 12.61 8.84 26.98
C ALA A 303 12.72 8.34 25.54
N ALA A 304 12.95 9.26 24.60
CA ALA A 304 13.23 8.92 23.23
C ALA A 304 14.49 8.05 23.13
N LEU A 305 14.46 7.05 22.23
CA LEU A 305 15.66 6.26 21.95
C LEU A 305 16.76 7.13 21.35
N PRO A 306 18.05 6.78 21.54
CA PRO A 306 19.15 7.52 20.95
C PRO A 306 19.05 7.64 19.43
N VAL A 307 19.29 8.81 18.88
CA VAL A 307 19.33 9.07 17.44
C VAL A 307 20.72 9.57 17.06
N ILE A 308 21.28 9.00 16.00
CA ILE A 308 22.62 9.27 15.53
C ILE A 308 22.64 9.81 14.10
N GLU A 309 23.73 10.52 13.77
CA GLU A 309 24.11 10.83 12.39
C GLU A 309 25.16 9.81 11.93
N ILE A 310 25.12 9.46 10.64
CA ILE A 310 26.17 8.72 9.97
C ILE A 310 26.82 9.67 8.97
N PRO A 311 28.15 9.93 9.08
CA PRO A 311 28.86 10.72 8.08
C PRO A 311 28.71 10.13 6.68
N GLU A 312 28.83 10.96 5.65
CA GLU A 312 28.74 10.51 4.27
C GLU A 312 29.78 9.43 3.97
N PHE A 313 29.32 8.31 3.40
CA PHE A 313 30.15 7.19 2.93
C PHE A 313 29.81 6.86 1.48
N HIS A 314 30.77 6.24 0.75
CA HIS A 314 30.70 6.07 -0.70
C HIS A 314 30.67 4.61 -1.08
N PHE A 315 30.05 4.33 -2.22
CA PHE A 315 29.94 3.01 -2.81
C PHE A 315 30.87 2.91 -4.02
N THR A 316 31.94 2.14 -3.90
CA THR A 316 32.88 1.85 -4.99
C THR A 316 32.82 0.41 -5.49
N LYS A 317 32.25 -0.49 -4.70
CA LYS A 317 32.04 -1.89 -5.08
C LYS A 317 30.70 -2.05 -5.78
N ILE A 318 30.74 -2.32 -7.08
CA ILE A 318 29.56 -2.35 -7.96
C ILE A 318 29.51 -3.68 -8.72
N ALA A 319 28.32 -4.25 -8.83
CA ALA A 319 28.03 -5.45 -9.61
C ALA A 319 26.85 -5.17 -10.58
N PRO A 320 27.11 -4.88 -11.87
CA PRO A 320 26.04 -4.68 -12.84
C PRO A 320 25.12 -5.90 -12.94
N LEU A 321 23.80 -5.68 -12.96
CA LEU A 321 22.79 -6.75 -12.94
C LEU A 321 22.95 -7.70 -14.13
N PHE A 322 23.10 -7.17 -15.33
CA PHE A 322 23.22 -7.98 -16.56
C PHE A 322 24.55 -8.77 -16.65
N SER A 323 25.55 -8.41 -15.85
CA SER A 323 26.80 -9.18 -15.72
C SER A 323 26.72 -10.25 -14.61
N ASN A 324 25.60 -10.31 -13.89
CA ASN A 324 25.36 -11.22 -12.78
C ASN A 324 24.06 -12.00 -12.95
N LEU A 325 23.76 -12.43 -14.17
CA LEU A 325 22.55 -13.21 -14.47
C LEU A 325 22.55 -14.50 -13.67
N PRO A 326 21.44 -14.83 -12.99
CA PRO A 326 21.26 -16.11 -12.32
C PRO A 326 20.98 -17.25 -13.31
N GLU A 327 20.57 -18.40 -12.80
CA GLU A 327 20.19 -19.54 -13.63
C GLU A 327 19.03 -19.19 -14.57
N ALA A 328 19.21 -19.56 -15.85
CA ALA A 328 18.23 -19.34 -16.90
C ALA A 328 17.11 -20.38 -16.87
N LYS A 329 15.86 -19.92 -16.99
CA LYS A 329 14.67 -20.76 -17.16
C LYS A 329 14.09 -20.52 -18.55
N GLN A 330 13.57 -21.57 -19.19
CA GLN A 330 13.01 -21.50 -20.53
C GLN A 330 11.50 -21.64 -20.50
N THR A 331 10.80 -20.86 -21.32
CA THR A 331 9.37 -20.99 -21.55
C THR A 331 9.01 -20.57 -22.97
N VAL A 332 8.01 -21.19 -23.56
CA VAL A 332 7.50 -20.80 -24.89
C VAL A 332 6.67 -19.54 -24.75
N ASP A 333 5.69 -19.57 -23.89
CA ASP A 333 4.77 -18.45 -23.63
C ASP A 333 5.22 -17.64 -22.43
N ILE A 334 4.89 -16.35 -22.42
CA ILE A 334 5.12 -15.49 -21.26
C ILE A 334 4.29 -16.02 -20.10
N GLN A 335 4.85 -15.94 -18.89
CA GLN A 335 4.15 -16.31 -17.66
C GLN A 335 4.54 -15.34 -16.54
N PRO A 336 3.64 -15.13 -15.55
CA PRO A 336 3.93 -14.28 -14.41
C PRO A 336 5.01 -14.87 -13.51
N MET A 337 5.57 -14.02 -12.66
CA MET A 337 6.70 -14.30 -11.76
C MET A 337 6.46 -15.53 -10.87
N GLU A 338 5.22 -15.71 -10.40
CA GLU A 338 4.84 -16.81 -9.50
C GLU A 338 5.03 -18.19 -10.15
N GLN A 339 4.86 -18.29 -11.47
CA GLN A 339 5.07 -19.53 -12.22
C GLN A 339 6.57 -19.92 -12.30
N PHE A 340 7.46 -18.97 -12.08
CA PHE A 340 8.90 -19.20 -11.97
C PHE A 340 9.37 -19.35 -10.52
N ASN A 341 8.45 -19.56 -9.59
CA ASN A 341 8.69 -19.73 -8.16
C ASN A 341 9.43 -18.53 -7.53
N GLN A 342 8.97 -17.33 -7.87
CA GLN A 342 9.46 -16.08 -7.29
C GLN A 342 8.27 -15.24 -6.82
N GLY A 343 8.31 -14.77 -5.58
CA GLY A 343 7.25 -13.94 -5.00
C GLY A 343 7.53 -12.45 -5.13
N TRP A 344 8.79 -12.05 -4.98
CA TRP A 344 9.19 -10.65 -4.87
C TRP A 344 10.50 -10.39 -5.61
N GLY A 345 10.77 -9.14 -5.89
CA GLY A 345 12.00 -8.70 -6.52
C GLY A 345 11.82 -8.32 -7.98
N THR A 346 12.82 -8.64 -8.77
CA THR A 346 12.88 -8.28 -10.20
C THR A 346 12.97 -9.53 -11.04
N ILE A 347 12.36 -9.53 -12.22
CA ILE A 347 12.41 -10.64 -13.17
C ILE A 347 12.79 -10.11 -14.55
N LEU A 348 13.70 -10.80 -15.23
CA LEU A 348 14.12 -10.48 -16.58
C LEU A 348 13.56 -11.49 -17.57
N TYR A 349 12.81 -11.01 -18.55
CA TYR A 349 12.34 -11.77 -19.70
C TYR A 349 13.17 -11.40 -20.91
N ARG A 350 13.83 -12.38 -21.51
CA ARG A 350 14.69 -12.23 -22.69
C ARG A 350 14.16 -13.04 -23.86
N THR A 351 14.04 -12.43 -25.05
CA THR A 351 13.79 -13.15 -26.29
C THR A 351 14.62 -12.55 -27.42
N THR A 352 14.62 -13.22 -28.56
CA THR A 352 15.26 -12.74 -29.79
C THR A 352 14.19 -12.43 -30.82
N LEU A 353 14.26 -11.26 -31.44
CA LEU A 353 13.30 -10.87 -32.48
C LEU A 353 13.33 -11.84 -33.66
N PRO A 354 12.22 -12.50 -33.97
CA PRO A 354 12.17 -13.53 -35.04
C PRO A 354 12.23 -12.93 -36.46
N GLU A 355 12.00 -11.64 -36.59
CA GLU A 355 12.06 -10.86 -37.83
C GLU A 355 12.51 -9.43 -37.57
N ALA A 356 12.83 -8.69 -38.62
CA ALA A 356 13.15 -7.28 -38.50
C ALA A 356 11.89 -6.46 -38.15
N VAL A 357 12.03 -5.48 -37.28
CA VAL A 357 10.98 -4.58 -36.84
C VAL A 357 11.19 -3.23 -37.49
N LYS A 358 10.14 -2.70 -38.12
CA LYS A 358 10.17 -1.36 -38.72
C LYS A 358 10.03 -0.28 -37.65
N SER A 359 10.66 0.87 -37.88
CA SER A 359 10.42 2.05 -37.04
C SER A 359 8.92 2.39 -37.01
N GLY A 360 8.39 2.71 -35.83
CA GLY A 360 6.96 2.98 -35.63
C GLY A 360 6.12 1.75 -35.27
N THR A 361 6.72 0.55 -35.19
CA THR A 361 6.04 -0.64 -34.62
C THR A 361 5.82 -0.45 -33.13
N THR A 362 4.62 -0.75 -32.67
CA THR A 362 4.30 -0.70 -31.23
C THR A 362 4.60 -2.04 -30.57
N LEU A 363 5.40 -2.03 -29.51
CA LEU A 363 5.50 -3.13 -28.56
C LEU A 363 4.41 -2.96 -27.51
N LYS A 364 3.50 -3.94 -27.40
CA LYS A 364 2.44 -3.99 -26.40
C LYS A 364 2.69 -5.13 -25.43
N ILE A 365 2.65 -4.85 -24.14
CA ILE A 365 2.81 -5.83 -23.07
C ILE A 365 1.52 -5.89 -22.27
N THR A 366 0.88 -7.05 -22.19
CA THR A 366 -0.36 -7.28 -21.45
C THR A 366 -0.10 -8.22 -20.29
N GLU A 367 -0.05 -7.77 -19.03
CA GLU A 367 0.23 -6.42 -18.53
C GLU A 367 1.60 -6.41 -17.86
N VAL A 368 2.19 -5.23 -17.66
CA VAL A 368 3.43 -5.05 -16.87
C VAL A 368 3.05 -4.81 -15.41
N HIS A 369 3.46 -5.70 -14.53
CA HIS A 369 3.30 -5.60 -13.08
C HIS A 369 4.66 -5.62 -12.38
N ASP A 370 5.28 -4.43 -12.09
CA ASP A 370 4.63 -3.09 -12.08
C ASP A 370 5.44 -2.03 -12.83
N TRP A 371 6.78 -2.10 -12.79
CA TRP A 371 7.67 -1.12 -13.42
C TRP A 371 8.71 -1.84 -14.27
N ALA A 372 8.81 -1.46 -15.54
CA ALA A 372 9.67 -2.18 -16.46
C ALA A 372 10.67 -1.29 -17.19
N GLN A 373 11.81 -1.88 -17.53
CA GLN A 373 12.81 -1.33 -18.44
C GLN A 373 12.93 -2.26 -19.65
N ILE A 374 12.87 -1.68 -20.87
CA ILE A 374 12.94 -2.41 -22.13
C ILE A 374 14.26 -2.08 -22.80
N TYR A 375 15.01 -3.12 -23.18
CA TYR A 375 16.32 -3.00 -23.80
C TYR A 375 16.34 -3.75 -25.15
N ALA A 376 17.07 -3.20 -26.12
CA ALA A 376 17.44 -3.87 -27.36
C ALA A 376 18.96 -3.95 -27.44
N ASP A 377 19.51 -5.17 -27.58
CA ASP A 377 20.96 -5.44 -27.57
C ASP A 377 21.71 -4.69 -26.44
N GLY A 378 21.11 -4.70 -25.25
CA GLY A 378 21.66 -4.08 -24.04
C GLY A 378 21.47 -2.56 -23.95
N LYS A 379 20.88 -1.90 -24.96
CA LYS A 379 20.58 -0.46 -24.95
C LYS A 379 19.17 -0.23 -24.42
N LEU A 380 19.03 0.61 -23.38
CA LEU A 380 17.74 1.02 -22.86
C LEU A 380 16.94 1.79 -23.91
N LEU A 381 15.74 1.31 -24.22
CA LEU A 381 14.80 1.97 -25.13
C LEU A 381 13.82 2.85 -24.37
N THR A 382 13.17 2.30 -23.33
CA THR A 382 12.14 3.00 -22.55
C THR A 382 11.92 2.34 -21.19
N ARG A 383 11.10 3.01 -20.39
CA ARG A 383 10.55 2.51 -19.12
C ARG A 383 9.02 2.56 -19.19
N LEU A 384 8.36 1.59 -18.58
CA LEU A 384 6.91 1.52 -18.47
C LEU A 384 6.52 1.53 -16.99
N ASP A 385 5.47 2.25 -16.64
CA ASP A 385 5.01 2.45 -15.27
C ASP A 385 3.51 2.13 -15.16
N ARG A 386 3.18 1.04 -14.45
CA ARG A 386 1.80 0.62 -14.22
C ARG A 386 0.94 1.71 -13.57
N ARG A 387 1.52 2.56 -12.71
CA ARG A 387 0.81 3.67 -12.06
C ARG A 387 0.21 4.65 -13.09
N LYS A 388 0.84 4.75 -14.26
CA LYS A 388 0.45 5.63 -15.38
C LYS A 388 -0.34 4.90 -16.46
N GLY A 389 -0.58 3.59 -16.28
CA GLY A 389 -1.23 2.76 -17.29
C GLY A 389 -0.36 2.55 -18.56
N GLU A 390 0.97 2.63 -18.42
CA GLU A 390 1.90 2.51 -19.53
C GLU A 390 2.20 1.04 -19.80
N PHE A 391 1.61 0.49 -20.87
CA PHE A 391 1.79 -0.90 -21.30
C PHE A 391 2.27 -1.02 -22.75
N THR A 392 2.53 0.10 -23.41
CA THR A 392 2.97 0.15 -24.81
C THR A 392 4.16 1.08 -25.01
N THR A 393 4.96 0.79 -26.02
CA THR A 393 6.01 1.70 -26.49
C THR A 393 6.24 1.56 -28.00
N VAL A 394 6.65 2.65 -28.64
CA VAL A 394 7.02 2.63 -30.05
C VAL A 394 8.49 2.25 -30.20
N LEU A 395 8.77 1.23 -31.01
CA LEU A 395 10.11 0.74 -31.24
C LEU A 395 10.79 1.49 -32.39
N PRO A 396 12.11 1.71 -32.32
CA PRO A 396 12.91 2.09 -33.48
C PRO A 396 13.00 0.90 -34.46
N ALA A 397 13.60 1.13 -35.62
CA ALA A 397 13.93 0.03 -36.52
C ALA A 397 14.95 -0.92 -35.86
N LEU A 398 14.61 -2.22 -35.76
CA LEU A 398 15.44 -3.26 -35.15
C LEU A 398 15.64 -4.41 -36.16
N LYS A 399 16.81 -5.04 -36.13
CA LYS A 399 17.13 -6.16 -37.03
C LYS A 399 16.52 -7.47 -36.52
N LYS A 400 16.29 -8.42 -37.41
CA LYS A 400 16.09 -9.83 -37.04
C LYS A 400 17.28 -10.29 -36.20
N GLY A 401 17.01 -11.00 -35.11
CA GLY A 401 18.04 -11.49 -34.20
C GLY A 401 18.41 -10.51 -33.07
N THR A 402 17.88 -9.28 -33.07
CA THR A 402 18.06 -8.36 -31.94
C THR A 402 17.57 -9.01 -30.66
N GLN A 403 18.38 -8.98 -29.59
CA GLN A 403 17.99 -9.41 -28.26
C GLN A 403 17.08 -8.36 -27.63
N LEU A 404 15.88 -8.76 -27.26
CA LEU A 404 14.93 -7.95 -26.51
C LEU A 404 14.91 -8.39 -25.06
N ASP A 405 15.23 -7.49 -24.16
CA ASP A 405 15.18 -7.69 -22.71
C ASP A 405 14.10 -6.81 -22.09
N ILE A 406 13.24 -7.43 -21.28
CA ILE A 406 12.22 -6.74 -20.49
C ILE A 406 12.48 -7.07 -19.02
N LEU A 407 13.04 -6.10 -18.29
CA LEU A 407 13.31 -6.21 -16.87
C LEU A 407 12.16 -5.61 -16.09
N VAL A 408 11.44 -6.42 -15.31
CA VAL A 408 10.26 -5.99 -14.56
C VAL A 408 10.53 -6.04 -13.07
N GLU A 409 10.35 -4.91 -12.38
CA GLU A 409 10.31 -4.84 -10.92
C GLU A 409 8.89 -5.06 -10.43
N ALA A 410 8.72 -6.03 -9.54
CA ALA A 410 7.52 -6.22 -8.76
C ALA A 410 7.50 -5.24 -7.59
N MET A 411 6.56 -4.31 -7.57
CA MET A 411 6.22 -3.49 -6.42
C MET A 411 5.18 -4.23 -5.54
N GLY A 412 4.56 -3.54 -4.58
CA GLY A 412 3.57 -4.18 -3.71
C GLY A 412 2.40 -4.77 -4.48
N ARG A 413 1.94 -5.97 -4.07
CA ARG A 413 0.65 -6.49 -4.54
C ARG A 413 -0.49 -5.70 -3.93
N VAL A 414 -1.55 -5.57 -4.71
CA VAL A 414 -2.77 -4.90 -4.26
C VAL A 414 -3.28 -5.53 -2.97
N ASN A 415 -3.51 -4.69 -1.95
CA ASN A 415 -3.92 -5.11 -0.60
C ASN A 415 -5.40 -4.88 -0.29
N PHE A 416 -6.14 -4.24 -1.17
CA PHE A 416 -7.53 -3.89 -0.94
C PHE A 416 -8.37 -4.07 -2.22
N ASP A 417 -9.71 -4.27 -2.06
CA ASP A 417 -10.66 -4.47 -3.13
C ASP A 417 -10.48 -5.79 -3.91
N LYS A 418 -11.19 -5.93 -5.01
CA LYS A 418 -11.28 -7.17 -5.82
C LYS A 418 -9.99 -7.51 -6.58
N SER A 419 -9.07 -6.57 -6.69
CA SER A 419 -7.83 -6.72 -7.46
C SER A 419 -6.70 -7.42 -6.71
N ILE A 420 -6.97 -8.14 -5.63
CA ILE A 420 -5.95 -8.83 -4.80
C ILE A 420 -5.29 -10.04 -5.49
N HIS A 421 -5.85 -10.53 -6.60
CA HIS A 421 -5.21 -11.58 -7.45
C HIS A 421 -4.09 -10.98 -8.31
N ASP A 422 -3.23 -10.16 -7.71
CA ASP A 422 -2.24 -9.34 -8.39
C ASP A 422 -0.94 -10.11 -8.67
N ARG A 423 -0.92 -10.92 -9.73
CA ARG A 423 0.29 -11.60 -10.21
C ARG A 423 1.31 -10.60 -10.73
N LYS A 424 2.60 -10.91 -10.54
CA LYS A 424 3.71 -10.02 -10.87
C LYS A 424 4.50 -10.46 -12.11
N GLY A 425 5.33 -9.56 -12.63
CA GLY A 425 6.03 -9.76 -13.89
C GLY A 425 5.19 -9.36 -15.10
N ILE A 426 5.24 -10.13 -16.17
CA ILE A 426 4.35 -9.98 -17.34
C ILE A 426 3.25 -11.03 -17.20
N THR A 427 1.99 -10.59 -17.18
CA THR A 427 0.87 -11.44 -16.76
C THR A 427 0.26 -12.26 -17.90
N GLU A 428 0.28 -11.78 -19.14
CA GLU A 428 -0.37 -12.47 -20.26
C GLU A 428 0.53 -12.65 -21.47
N LYS A 429 0.87 -11.56 -22.21
CA LYS A 429 1.57 -11.66 -23.50
C LYS A 429 2.35 -10.39 -23.87
N VAL A 430 3.24 -10.56 -24.87
CA VAL A 430 4.00 -9.49 -25.48
C VAL A 430 3.80 -9.54 -26.98
N GLU A 431 3.37 -8.43 -27.59
CA GLU A 431 2.97 -8.35 -29.00
C GLU A 431 3.66 -7.20 -29.73
N LEU A 432 3.99 -7.43 -31.00
CA LEU A 432 4.39 -6.41 -31.96
C LEU A 432 3.20 -6.03 -32.84
N LEU A 433 2.83 -4.75 -32.86
CA LEU A 433 1.72 -4.21 -33.62
C LEU A 433 2.26 -3.32 -34.75
N SER A 434 1.95 -3.64 -36.01
CA SER A 434 2.40 -2.87 -37.18
C SER A 434 1.28 -2.80 -38.20
N GLY A 435 0.57 -1.68 -38.29
CA GLY A 435 -0.69 -1.58 -39.03
C GLY A 435 -1.68 -2.63 -38.51
N ASP A 436 -2.31 -3.37 -39.41
CA ASP A 436 -3.27 -4.43 -39.06
C ASP A 436 -2.61 -5.75 -38.60
N ARG A 437 -1.28 -5.81 -38.58
CA ARG A 437 -0.54 -7.02 -38.24
C ARG A 437 -0.19 -7.03 -36.77
N THR A 438 -0.60 -8.09 -36.07
CA THR A 438 -0.22 -8.41 -34.68
C THR A 438 0.63 -9.67 -34.68
N LYS A 439 1.77 -9.63 -33.99
CA LYS A 439 2.64 -10.80 -33.79
C LYS A 439 3.04 -10.93 -32.34
N GLU A 440 2.61 -12.03 -31.70
CA GLU A 440 3.04 -12.38 -30.37
C GLU A 440 4.49 -12.86 -30.34
N LEU A 441 5.29 -12.37 -29.39
CA LEU A 441 6.65 -12.82 -29.13
C LEU A 441 6.62 -14.03 -28.19
N LYS A 442 7.43 -15.04 -28.53
CA LYS A 442 7.51 -16.32 -27.84
C LYS A 442 8.97 -16.74 -27.61
N ASN A 443 9.17 -17.88 -26.96
CA ASN A 443 10.47 -18.47 -26.67
C ASN A 443 11.33 -17.56 -25.78
N TRP A 444 10.95 -17.49 -24.52
CA TRP A 444 11.56 -16.62 -23.53
C TRP A 444 12.57 -17.36 -22.67
N THR A 445 13.69 -16.70 -22.42
CA THR A 445 14.63 -17.04 -21.35
C THR A 445 14.37 -16.13 -20.16
N VAL A 446 14.13 -16.68 -18.99
CA VAL A 446 13.71 -15.93 -17.82
C VAL A 446 14.77 -16.06 -16.71
N TYR A 447 15.07 -14.94 -16.04
CA TYR A 447 16.02 -14.87 -14.94
C TYR A 447 15.37 -14.25 -13.71
N ASN A 448 15.44 -14.95 -12.59
CA ASN A 448 14.89 -14.52 -11.30
C ASN A 448 15.91 -13.72 -10.50
N PHE A 449 15.54 -12.53 -10.05
CA PHE A 449 16.34 -11.70 -9.14
C PHE A 449 15.56 -11.47 -7.84
N PRO A 450 15.57 -12.44 -6.92
CA PRO A 450 14.89 -12.32 -5.64
C PRO A 450 15.53 -11.25 -4.74
N VAL A 451 14.83 -10.87 -3.68
CA VAL A 451 15.26 -9.85 -2.71
C VAL A 451 16.01 -10.42 -1.51
N ASP A 452 16.37 -11.71 -1.54
CA ASP A 452 17.07 -12.37 -0.45
C ASP A 452 18.46 -11.79 -0.26
N TYR A 453 18.80 -11.47 0.99
CA TYR A 453 20.12 -10.92 1.34
C TYR A 453 21.29 -11.80 0.86
N SER A 454 21.20 -13.12 1.03
CA SER A 454 22.22 -14.06 0.57
C SER A 454 22.43 -14.02 -0.95
N PHE A 455 21.35 -13.86 -1.72
CA PHE A 455 21.41 -13.72 -3.17
C PHE A 455 22.15 -12.44 -3.59
N ILE A 456 21.89 -11.33 -2.89
CA ILE A 456 22.48 -10.02 -3.21
C ILE A 456 23.92 -9.91 -2.76
N LYS A 457 24.24 -10.41 -1.56
CA LYS A 457 25.59 -10.41 -1.00
C LYS A 457 26.62 -11.14 -1.87
N ASN A 458 26.19 -12.21 -2.53
CA ASN A 458 27.05 -13.09 -3.31
C ASN A 458 27.24 -12.64 -4.78
N LYS A 459 26.94 -11.38 -5.12
CA LYS A 459 27.21 -10.85 -6.47
C LYS A 459 28.71 -10.63 -6.68
N LYS A 460 29.11 -10.58 -7.96
CA LYS A 460 30.51 -10.33 -8.36
C LYS A 460 30.80 -8.84 -8.31
N TYR A 461 30.94 -8.29 -7.11
CA TYR A 461 31.32 -6.90 -6.91
C TYR A 461 32.74 -6.61 -7.38
N LYS A 462 32.93 -5.47 -8.05
CA LYS A 462 34.24 -4.96 -8.48
C LYS A 462 34.39 -3.50 -8.08
N ASP A 463 35.58 -3.12 -7.63
CA ASP A 463 35.88 -1.71 -7.37
C ASP A 463 35.89 -0.92 -8.68
N THR A 464 35.13 0.16 -8.71
CA THR A 464 35.05 1.08 -9.84
C THR A 464 34.61 2.46 -9.39
N LYS A 465 35.12 3.48 -10.08
CA LYS A 465 34.65 4.87 -9.91
C LYS A 465 33.62 5.27 -10.98
N ILE A 466 33.38 4.40 -11.97
CA ILE A 466 32.43 4.65 -13.05
C ILE A 466 31.08 4.12 -12.61
N LEU A 467 30.11 5.00 -12.47
CA LEU A 467 28.74 4.63 -12.16
C LEU A 467 28.06 4.06 -13.40
N PRO A 468 27.46 2.86 -13.30
CA PRO A 468 26.69 2.31 -14.41
C PRO A 468 25.40 3.12 -14.61
N THR A 469 25.00 3.26 -15.88
CA THR A 469 23.70 3.82 -16.27
C THR A 469 22.59 2.76 -16.36
N MET A 470 22.91 1.55 -15.94
CA MET A 470 22.06 0.36 -15.97
C MET A 470 21.85 -0.17 -14.54
N PRO A 471 20.86 -1.04 -14.32
CA PRO A 471 20.64 -1.68 -13.03
C PRO A 471 21.89 -2.33 -12.46
N ALA A 472 22.20 -2.04 -11.20
CA ALA A 472 23.36 -2.60 -10.53
C ALA A 472 23.14 -2.76 -9.02
N TYR A 473 23.93 -3.67 -8.45
CA TYR A 473 24.08 -3.80 -7.01
C TYR A 473 25.31 -3.01 -6.56
N TYR A 474 25.20 -2.41 -5.37
CA TYR A 474 26.25 -1.60 -4.75
C TYR A 474 26.53 -2.14 -3.35
N GLN A 475 27.79 -2.15 -2.94
CA GLN A 475 28.22 -2.56 -1.62
C GLN A 475 29.13 -1.52 -0.99
N SER A 476 28.89 -1.22 0.27
CA SER A 476 29.74 -0.35 1.10
C SER A 476 29.60 -0.73 2.58
N SER A 477 30.28 0.00 3.44
CA SER A 477 30.15 -0.08 4.88
C SER A 477 30.42 1.28 5.53
N PHE A 478 29.94 1.43 6.77
CA PHE A 478 30.27 2.56 7.64
C PHE A 478 30.59 2.05 9.05
N LYS A 479 31.33 2.87 9.84
CA LYS A 479 31.68 2.52 11.22
C LYS A 479 30.92 3.40 12.21
N LEU A 480 30.53 2.80 13.33
CA LEU A 480 29.88 3.47 14.44
C LEU A 480 30.67 3.27 15.74
N ASP A 481 30.80 4.34 16.52
CA ASP A 481 31.30 4.28 17.90
C ASP A 481 30.17 4.02 18.90
N LYS A 482 28.93 4.42 18.56
CA LYS A 482 27.70 4.20 19.33
C LYS A 482 26.53 3.92 18.40
N VAL A 483 25.65 3.03 18.82
CA VAL A 483 24.42 2.73 18.09
C VAL A 483 23.28 3.68 18.47
N GLY A 484 22.38 3.88 17.55
CA GLY A 484 21.16 4.64 17.73
C GLY A 484 20.31 4.58 16.46
N ASP A 485 19.07 5.04 16.55
CA ASP A 485 18.19 5.15 15.38
C ASP A 485 18.75 6.20 14.40
N THR A 486 18.52 5.99 13.12
CA THR A 486 18.94 6.97 12.09
C THR A 486 18.04 6.84 10.85
N PHE A 487 18.15 7.83 9.95
CA PHE A 487 17.41 7.86 8.68
C PHE A 487 18.41 7.93 7.53
N LEU A 488 18.52 6.86 6.73
CA LEU A 488 19.38 6.83 5.56
C LEU A 488 18.85 7.77 4.48
N ASP A 489 19.68 8.70 4.07
CA ASP A 489 19.38 9.65 2.99
C ASP A 489 19.55 8.96 1.63
N MET A 490 18.42 8.69 0.97
CA MET A 490 18.33 8.07 -0.36
C MET A 490 18.14 9.10 -1.48
N SER A 491 18.23 10.38 -1.19
CA SER A 491 17.86 11.47 -2.12
C SER A 491 18.70 11.55 -3.40
N THR A 492 19.87 10.90 -3.45
CA THR A 492 20.74 10.81 -4.63
C THR A 492 20.58 9.50 -5.41
N TRP A 493 19.79 8.55 -4.89
CA TRP A 493 19.54 7.24 -5.47
C TRP A 493 18.30 7.25 -6.37
N GLY A 494 18.25 6.33 -7.33
CA GLY A 494 17.19 6.30 -8.33
C GLY A 494 15.95 5.54 -7.87
N LYS A 495 15.97 4.21 -7.98
CA LYS A 495 14.85 3.33 -7.60
C LYS A 495 15.36 1.94 -7.23
N GLY A 496 14.95 1.43 -6.09
CA GLY A 496 15.37 0.09 -5.68
C GLY A 496 15.12 -0.24 -4.22
N MET A 497 16.06 -0.99 -3.61
CA MET A 497 15.98 -1.45 -2.22
C MET A 497 17.35 -1.37 -1.53
N VAL A 498 17.32 -1.26 -0.20
CA VAL A 498 18.51 -1.18 0.67
C VAL A 498 18.46 -2.27 1.73
N TRP A 499 19.63 -2.85 2.03
CA TRP A 499 19.87 -3.78 3.14
C TRP A 499 21.00 -3.25 4.03
N VAL A 500 20.81 -3.34 5.33
CA VAL A 500 21.84 -3.01 6.34
C VAL A 500 22.01 -4.21 7.27
N ASN A 501 23.22 -4.71 7.39
CA ASN A 501 23.55 -5.89 8.22
C ASN A 501 22.63 -7.10 7.96
N GLY A 502 22.18 -7.29 6.72
CA GLY A 502 21.27 -8.38 6.34
C GLY A 502 19.78 -8.06 6.48
N HIS A 503 19.42 -6.97 7.10
CA HIS A 503 18.03 -6.52 7.21
C HIS A 503 17.63 -5.67 6.01
N ALA A 504 16.52 -5.98 5.36
CA ALA A 504 15.96 -5.17 4.29
C ALA A 504 15.27 -3.93 4.87
N MET A 505 15.79 -2.73 4.57
CA MET A 505 15.26 -1.48 5.10
C MET A 505 13.98 -1.04 4.41
N GLY A 506 13.89 -1.24 3.11
CA GLY A 506 12.73 -0.83 2.33
C GLY A 506 13.06 -0.48 0.89
N ARG A 507 12.02 -0.14 0.15
CA ARG A 507 12.12 0.44 -1.19
C ARG A 507 12.43 1.92 -1.09
N PHE A 508 13.17 2.43 -2.06
CA PHE A 508 13.34 3.85 -2.32
C PHE A 508 12.99 4.18 -3.75
N TRP A 509 12.55 5.39 -3.99
CA TRP A 509 12.30 5.92 -5.32
C TRP A 509 12.49 7.44 -5.32
N GLU A 510 13.33 7.94 -6.24
CA GLU A 510 13.66 9.36 -6.36
C GLU A 510 12.47 10.31 -6.45
N ILE A 511 11.33 9.81 -6.97
CA ILE A 511 10.12 10.61 -7.14
C ILE A 511 9.52 11.10 -5.82
N GLY A 512 9.79 10.40 -4.71
CA GLY A 512 9.25 10.74 -3.40
C GLY A 512 7.78 10.33 -3.18
N PRO A 513 7.14 10.81 -2.11
CA PRO A 513 7.57 11.89 -1.21
C PRO A 513 8.64 11.49 -0.18
N GLN A 514 8.77 10.21 0.11
CA GLN A 514 9.77 9.68 1.03
C GLN A 514 11.16 9.70 0.39
N GLN A 515 12.14 10.35 1.08
CA GLN A 515 13.53 10.41 0.62
C GLN A 515 14.51 9.72 1.59
N THR A 516 14.05 9.32 2.77
CA THR A 516 14.88 8.63 3.78
C THR A 516 14.28 7.30 4.15
N LEU A 517 15.14 6.35 4.58
CA LEU A 517 14.73 5.06 5.14
C LEU A 517 15.13 4.97 6.61
N PHE A 518 14.18 4.64 7.48
CA PHE A 518 14.41 4.45 8.91
C PHE A 518 15.24 3.19 9.19
N ILE A 519 16.28 3.33 10.02
CA ILE A 519 17.04 2.22 10.57
C ILE A 519 16.90 2.23 12.09
N PRO A 520 16.29 1.22 12.70
CA PRO A 520 16.29 1.09 14.15
C PRO A 520 17.69 0.73 14.65
N GLY A 521 18.12 1.37 15.75
CA GLY A 521 19.45 1.18 16.32
C GLY A 521 19.76 -0.26 16.72
N CYS A 522 18.73 -1.06 17.03
CA CYS A 522 18.89 -2.49 17.35
C CYS A 522 19.37 -3.36 16.16
N TRP A 523 19.32 -2.86 14.93
CA TRP A 523 19.89 -3.53 13.74
C TRP A 523 21.30 -3.04 13.40
N LEU A 524 21.78 -2.02 14.10
CA LEU A 524 23.13 -1.51 14.00
C LEU A 524 24.02 -2.09 15.09
N LYS A 525 25.32 -2.02 14.88
CA LYS A 525 26.34 -2.45 15.84
C LYS A 525 27.49 -1.46 15.90
N GLU A 526 28.16 -1.40 17.03
CA GLU A 526 29.47 -0.72 17.13
C GLU A 526 30.46 -1.39 16.20
N GLY A 527 31.33 -0.60 15.60
CA GLY A 527 32.23 -1.06 14.55
C GLY A 527 31.59 -1.01 13.15
N GLU A 528 31.92 -1.95 12.31
CA GLU A 528 31.57 -1.95 10.89
C GLU A 528 30.16 -2.47 10.64
N ASN A 529 29.39 -1.69 9.86
CA ASN A 529 28.03 -2.01 9.41
C ASN A 529 28.01 -2.08 7.88
N GLU A 530 27.57 -3.20 7.32
CA GLU A 530 27.50 -3.44 5.89
C GLU A 530 26.21 -2.81 5.30
N VAL A 531 26.34 -2.23 4.11
CA VAL A 531 25.19 -1.70 3.34
C VAL A 531 25.24 -2.27 1.93
N LEU A 532 24.12 -2.86 1.50
CA LEU A 532 23.89 -3.31 0.13
C LEU A 532 22.73 -2.54 -0.47
N VAL A 533 22.85 -2.18 -1.74
CA VAL A 533 21.80 -1.46 -2.49
C VAL A 533 21.59 -2.15 -3.84
N LEU A 534 20.34 -2.35 -4.23
CA LEU A 534 19.97 -2.55 -5.62
C LEU A 534 19.41 -1.22 -6.14
N ASP A 535 20.02 -0.65 -7.18
CA ASP A 535 19.45 0.50 -7.89
C ASP A 535 19.19 0.15 -9.35
N LEU A 536 17.93 0.28 -9.75
CA LEU A 536 17.45 -0.08 -11.10
C LEU A 536 17.62 1.06 -12.11
N LYS A 537 17.83 2.29 -11.64
CA LYS A 537 17.97 3.47 -12.52
C LYS A 537 19.41 3.99 -12.61
N GLY A 538 20.19 3.72 -11.59
CA GLY A 538 21.50 4.31 -11.34
C GLY A 538 21.40 5.60 -10.52
N PRO A 539 22.24 5.75 -9.48
CA PRO A 539 22.27 6.91 -8.62
C PRO A 539 22.90 8.13 -9.33
N ALA A 540 22.44 9.33 -8.98
CA ALA A 540 23.13 10.58 -9.36
C ALA A 540 24.49 10.69 -8.65
N LYS A 541 24.58 10.19 -7.42
CA LYS A 541 25.78 10.07 -6.61
C LYS A 541 25.69 8.80 -5.77
N ALA A 542 26.67 7.91 -5.91
CA ALA A 542 26.74 6.66 -5.14
C ALA A 542 27.34 6.92 -3.74
N SER A 543 26.63 7.68 -2.93
CA SER A 543 26.95 7.95 -1.54
C SER A 543 25.69 8.00 -0.69
N MET A 544 25.87 7.84 0.62
CA MET A 544 24.81 7.78 1.59
C MET A 544 25.27 8.41 2.90
N LYS A 545 24.33 8.92 3.70
CA LYS A 545 24.56 9.42 5.06
C LYS A 545 23.36 9.10 5.93
N GLY A 546 23.53 9.08 7.24
CA GLY A 546 22.44 8.95 8.20
C GLY A 546 22.05 10.30 8.77
N LEU A 547 20.77 10.61 8.78
CA LEU A 547 20.18 11.84 9.31
C LEU A 547 19.50 11.59 10.64
N LYS A 548 19.40 12.64 11.47
CA LYS A 548 18.64 12.60 12.75
C LYS A 548 17.13 12.77 12.57
N LYS A 549 16.68 13.19 11.40
CA LYS A 549 15.27 13.41 11.08
C LYS A 549 14.92 12.81 9.73
N PRO A 550 13.69 12.30 9.57
CA PRO A 550 13.23 11.79 8.29
C PRO A 550 12.97 12.93 7.29
N ILE A 551 12.95 12.58 6.02
CA ILE A 551 12.45 13.41 4.90
C ILE A 551 11.33 12.60 4.25
N LEU A 552 10.07 12.99 4.50
CA LEU A 552 8.87 12.26 4.05
C LEU A 552 7.98 13.09 3.10
N ASP A 553 8.31 14.36 2.85
CA ASP A 553 7.46 15.36 2.19
C ASP A 553 8.09 16.00 0.94
N VAL A 554 9.15 15.38 0.37
CA VAL A 554 9.84 15.90 -0.82
C VAL A 554 9.38 15.12 -2.06
N LEU A 555 8.31 15.59 -2.68
CA LEU A 555 7.80 15.07 -3.95
C LEU A 555 8.56 15.70 -5.11
N ARG A 556 9.20 14.88 -5.97
CA ARG A 556 9.92 15.29 -7.18
C ARG A 556 9.19 14.97 -8.48
N GLU A 557 8.26 14.01 -8.44
CA GLU A 557 7.35 13.79 -9.56
C GLU A 557 6.39 14.98 -9.67
N LYS A 558 6.24 15.54 -10.86
CA LYS A 558 5.22 16.58 -11.06
C LYS A 558 3.85 15.95 -10.77
N ALA A 559 3.12 16.54 -9.87
CA ALA A 559 1.72 16.20 -9.68
C ALA A 559 0.99 16.34 -11.03
N PRO A 560 0.02 15.47 -11.33
CA PRO A 560 -0.86 15.70 -12.48
C PRO A 560 -1.38 17.14 -12.44
N GLU A 561 -1.39 17.82 -13.58
CA GLU A 561 -1.98 19.16 -13.64
C GLU A 561 -3.44 19.04 -13.23
N THR A 562 -3.81 19.70 -12.13
CA THR A 562 -5.19 19.80 -11.70
C THR A 562 -5.84 21.01 -12.37
N HIS A 563 -7.09 20.88 -12.75
CA HIS A 563 -7.88 21.96 -13.30
C HIS A 563 -8.57 22.77 -12.18
N ARG A 564 -8.51 22.25 -10.95
CA ARG A 564 -8.92 22.96 -9.75
C ARG A 564 -7.92 24.05 -9.44
N LYS A 565 -8.41 25.25 -9.22
CA LYS A 565 -7.60 26.39 -8.76
C LYS A 565 -7.97 26.70 -7.32
N ASP A 566 -7.08 26.37 -6.41
CA ASP A 566 -7.30 26.60 -4.98
C ASP A 566 -7.54 28.09 -4.69
N GLY A 567 -8.62 28.37 -3.96
CA GLY A 567 -9.06 29.73 -3.62
C GLY A 567 -9.73 30.52 -4.74
N GLU A 568 -9.74 30.04 -5.98
CA GLU A 568 -10.53 30.65 -7.06
C GLU A 568 -11.95 30.06 -7.10
N LYS A 569 -12.93 30.92 -7.15
CA LYS A 569 -14.29 30.56 -7.57
C LYS A 569 -14.53 31.15 -8.95
N LEU A 570 -15.12 30.35 -9.84
CA LEU A 570 -15.51 30.85 -11.15
C LEU A 570 -16.58 31.95 -10.96
N LYS A 571 -16.29 33.14 -11.48
CA LYS A 571 -17.25 34.27 -11.39
C LYS A 571 -18.21 34.18 -12.55
N LEU A 572 -19.40 33.67 -12.28
CA LEU A 572 -20.49 33.54 -13.26
C LEU A 572 -21.50 34.69 -13.20
N ALA A 573 -21.34 35.63 -12.27
CA ALA A 573 -22.25 36.77 -12.12
C ALA A 573 -22.24 37.64 -13.38
N GLY A 574 -23.43 37.79 -14.00
CA GLY A 574 -23.61 38.54 -15.24
C GLY A 574 -23.56 37.68 -16.52
N GLU A 575 -23.21 36.41 -16.41
CA GLU A 575 -23.31 35.48 -17.54
C GLU A 575 -24.75 35.03 -17.76
N LYS A 576 -25.13 34.89 -19.03
CA LYS A 576 -26.49 34.45 -19.38
C LYS A 576 -26.56 32.93 -19.29
N VAL A 577 -27.43 32.42 -18.43
CA VAL A 577 -27.71 30.99 -18.33
C VAL A 577 -28.38 30.51 -19.61
N ALA A 578 -27.79 29.49 -20.26
CA ALA A 578 -28.32 28.90 -21.50
C ALA A 578 -29.51 27.95 -21.22
N HIS A 579 -29.42 27.22 -20.12
CA HIS A 579 -30.45 26.30 -19.65
C HIS A 579 -30.31 26.11 -18.13
N GLU A 580 -31.43 25.98 -17.44
CA GLU A 580 -31.53 25.57 -16.05
C GLU A 580 -32.58 24.46 -15.93
N GLY A 581 -32.25 23.40 -15.19
CA GLY A 581 -33.11 22.24 -15.02
C GLY A 581 -32.52 21.22 -14.06
N ALA A 582 -33.15 20.07 -13.96
CA ALA A 582 -32.70 18.98 -13.11
C ALA A 582 -32.57 17.69 -13.92
N PHE A 583 -31.48 16.94 -13.67
CA PHE A 583 -31.35 15.59 -14.18
C PHE A 583 -32.24 14.64 -13.37
N THR A 584 -32.81 13.63 -14.03
CA THR A 584 -33.54 12.56 -13.35
C THR A 584 -32.57 11.63 -12.62
N PRO A 585 -32.94 11.07 -11.44
CA PRO A 585 -32.11 10.08 -10.77
C PRO A 585 -31.88 8.85 -11.65
N GLY A 586 -30.66 8.32 -11.65
CA GLY A 586 -30.29 7.10 -12.37
C GLY A 586 -28.99 7.22 -13.14
N ASN A 587 -28.56 6.09 -13.72
CA ASN A 587 -27.37 5.98 -14.55
C ASN A 587 -27.76 6.02 -16.03
N GLY A 588 -26.95 6.65 -16.86
CA GLY A 588 -27.12 6.70 -18.30
C GLY A 588 -27.13 8.12 -18.86
N TRP A 589 -27.18 8.20 -20.18
CA TRP A 589 -27.19 9.46 -20.91
C TRP A 589 -28.52 10.21 -20.71
N GLN A 590 -28.41 11.49 -20.45
CA GLN A 590 -29.56 12.41 -20.39
C GLN A 590 -29.25 13.60 -21.29
N GLU A 591 -30.17 13.89 -22.22
CA GLU A 591 -30.03 14.99 -23.19
C GLU A 591 -30.76 16.24 -22.68
N VAL A 592 -30.03 17.34 -22.68
CA VAL A 592 -30.57 18.66 -22.37
C VAL A 592 -30.62 19.49 -23.66
N ARG A 593 -31.81 19.96 -24.05
CA ARG A 593 -31.98 20.79 -25.24
C ARG A 593 -32.14 22.24 -24.86
N PHE A 594 -31.33 23.10 -25.48
CA PHE A 594 -31.49 24.53 -25.33
C PHE A 594 -32.70 25.03 -26.11
N ALA A 595 -33.41 26.03 -25.55
CA ALA A 595 -34.56 26.63 -26.22
C ALA A 595 -34.23 27.28 -27.57
N ALA A 596 -32.97 27.69 -27.76
CA ALA A 596 -32.44 28.20 -29.02
C ALA A 596 -30.95 27.82 -29.14
N PRO A 597 -30.39 27.70 -30.35
CA PRO A 597 -28.95 27.47 -30.53
C PRO A 597 -28.13 28.56 -29.85
N VAL A 598 -27.14 28.14 -29.07
CA VAL A 598 -26.21 29.02 -28.37
C VAL A 598 -24.84 28.95 -29.01
N LYS A 599 -24.24 30.11 -29.29
CA LYS A 599 -22.89 30.21 -29.77
C LYS A 599 -21.95 30.59 -28.63
N GLY A 600 -20.99 29.76 -28.31
CA GLY A 600 -20.03 30.01 -27.23
C GLY A 600 -18.67 29.40 -27.54
N ARG A 601 -17.64 29.98 -26.95
CA ARG A 601 -16.25 29.45 -26.95
C ARG A 601 -16.00 28.55 -25.74
N PHE A 602 -16.73 28.77 -24.67
CA PHE A 602 -16.64 28.01 -23.43
C PHE A 602 -18.00 27.42 -23.10
N PHE A 603 -17.98 26.25 -22.49
CA PHE A 603 -19.13 25.63 -21.88
C PHE A 603 -18.86 25.50 -20.37
N CYS A 604 -19.82 25.87 -19.56
CA CYS A 604 -19.79 25.72 -18.11
C CYS A 604 -21.03 24.97 -17.65
N LEU A 605 -20.82 23.89 -16.89
CA LEU A 605 -21.88 23.22 -16.16
C LEU A 605 -21.72 23.54 -14.67
N GLU A 606 -22.73 24.11 -14.07
CA GLU A 606 -22.81 24.41 -12.65
C GLU A 606 -23.82 23.49 -11.97
N ALA A 607 -23.39 22.70 -11.01
CA ALA A 607 -24.27 21.88 -10.19
C ALA A 607 -24.72 22.68 -8.97
N LEU A 608 -25.99 23.04 -8.92
CA LEU A 608 -26.61 23.84 -7.85
C LEU A 608 -27.02 23.00 -6.64
N SER A 609 -27.36 21.72 -6.87
CA SER A 609 -27.73 20.78 -5.83
C SER A 609 -27.44 19.34 -6.27
N PRO A 610 -27.03 18.46 -5.35
CA PRO A 610 -26.86 17.02 -5.63
C PRO A 610 -28.21 16.29 -5.58
N GLN A 611 -28.30 15.14 -6.23
CA GLN A 611 -29.46 14.25 -6.14
C GLN A 611 -29.45 13.39 -4.86
N ALA A 612 -28.27 13.13 -4.32
CA ALA A 612 -28.10 12.43 -3.06
C ALA A 612 -27.94 13.42 -1.90
N ASN A 613 -28.17 12.95 -0.68
CA ASN A 613 -28.03 13.78 0.52
C ASN A 613 -26.53 13.94 0.91
N ASN A 614 -25.70 14.36 -0.05
CA ASN A 614 -24.28 14.64 0.10
C ASN A 614 -23.92 15.89 -0.70
N ASN A 615 -22.71 16.38 -0.59
CA ASN A 615 -22.24 17.60 -1.26
C ASN A 615 -21.48 17.30 -2.58
N ILE A 616 -21.79 16.18 -3.25
CA ILE A 616 -21.07 15.73 -4.44
C ILE A 616 -22.03 15.61 -5.62
N ALA A 617 -21.66 16.26 -6.72
CA ALA A 617 -22.22 15.99 -8.04
C ALA A 617 -21.08 15.48 -8.95
N ALA A 618 -21.27 14.33 -9.58
CA ALA A 618 -20.28 13.72 -10.46
C ALA A 618 -20.85 13.47 -11.85
N ILE A 619 -20.04 13.71 -12.88
CA ILE A 619 -20.35 13.45 -14.27
C ILE A 619 -19.32 12.47 -14.80
N ALA A 620 -19.78 11.35 -15.36
CA ALA A 620 -18.90 10.33 -15.94
C ALA A 620 -18.44 10.71 -17.34
N GLU A 621 -19.37 11.22 -18.17
CA GLU A 621 -19.11 11.67 -19.53
C GLU A 621 -19.95 12.87 -19.90
N PHE A 622 -19.46 13.64 -20.86
CA PHE A 622 -20.08 14.87 -21.28
C PHE A 622 -19.87 15.12 -22.78
N ASP A 623 -20.96 15.38 -23.51
CA ASP A 623 -20.93 15.75 -24.93
C ASP A 623 -21.71 17.04 -25.18
N VAL A 624 -21.29 17.80 -26.16
CA VAL A 624 -22.06 18.94 -26.70
C VAL A 624 -22.51 18.55 -28.10
N LEU A 625 -23.82 18.67 -28.35
CA LEU A 625 -24.37 18.42 -29.67
C LEU A 625 -24.45 19.72 -30.46
N GLY A 626 -24.02 19.68 -31.73
CA GLY A 626 -24.22 20.77 -32.68
C GLY A 626 -25.68 20.96 -33.09
N ALA A 627 -25.97 22.00 -33.86
CA ALA A 627 -27.32 22.26 -34.39
C ALA A 627 -27.83 21.14 -35.32
N ASP A 628 -26.93 20.31 -35.83
CA ASP A 628 -27.23 19.13 -36.65
C ASP A 628 -27.47 17.86 -35.81
N GLY A 629 -27.47 17.98 -34.50
CA GLY A 629 -27.65 16.88 -33.55
C GLY A 629 -26.44 15.94 -33.42
N LYS A 630 -25.30 16.27 -34.02
CA LYS A 630 -24.07 15.46 -33.92
C LYS A 630 -23.17 15.95 -32.79
N PRO A 631 -22.46 15.06 -32.12
CA PRO A 631 -21.46 15.45 -31.13
C PRO A 631 -20.36 16.33 -31.74
N VAL A 632 -20.02 17.40 -31.06
CA VAL A 632 -18.86 18.24 -31.38
C VAL A 632 -17.59 17.45 -31.01
N SER A 633 -16.62 17.37 -31.93
CA SER A 633 -15.37 16.67 -31.66
C SER A 633 -14.69 17.17 -30.39
N ARG A 634 -14.31 16.24 -29.50
CA ARG A 634 -13.62 16.52 -28.23
C ARG A 634 -12.10 16.59 -28.37
N GLU A 635 -11.54 16.30 -29.55
CA GLU A 635 -10.09 16.18 -29.81
C GLU A 635 -9.25 17.39 -29.34
N HIS A 636 -9.84 18.59 -29.36
CA HIS A 636 -9.15 19.81 -28.94
C HIS A 636 -9.76 20.49 -27.71
N TRP A 637 -10.63 19.79 -26.99
CA TRP A 637 -11.20 20.35 -25.76
C TRP A 637 -10.13 20.44 -24.67
N LYS A 638 -10.22 21.48 -23.88
CA LYS A 638 -9.38 21.67 -22.70
C LYS A 638 -10.23 22.12 -21.53
N ILE A 639 -10.10 21.41 -20.43
CA ILE A 639 -10.71 21.84 -19.17
C ILE A 639 -9.99 23.09 -18.69
N ARG A 640 -10.72 24.13 -18.39
CA ARG A 640 -10.19 25.40 -17.89
C ARG A 640 -10.32 25.55 -16.40
N TYR A 641 -11.33 24.94 -15.84
CA TYR A 641 -11.64 25.01 -14.42
C TYR A 641 -12.46 23.80 -14.00
N ALA A 642 -12.17 23.26 -12.83
CA ALA A 642 -13.01 22.33 -12.10
C ALA A 642 -13.04 22.78 -10.63
N ASP A 643 -14.22 22.72 -10.00
CA ASP A 643 -14.37 23.05 -8.58
C ASP A 643 -13.67 22.02 -7.69
N SER A 644 -13.80 20.76 -8.06
CA SER A 644 -13.06 19.65 -7.43
C SER A 644 -12.77 18.55 -8.46
N GLU A 645 -11.71 17.79 -8.24
CA GLU A 645 -11.26 16.70 -9.09
C GLU A 645 -10.91 15.49 -8.26
N GLU A 646 -11.27 14.29 -8.74
CA GLU A 646 -10.76 13.04 -8.19
C GLU A 646 -9.34 12.79 -8.74
N THR A 647 -8.33 13.10 -7.95
CA THR A 647 -6.92 12.96 -8.33
C THR A 647 -6.30 11.63 -7.92
N ARG A 648 -6.96 10.85 -7.04
CA ARG A 648 -6.46 9.57 -6.54
C ARG A 648 -6.42 8.49 -7.62
N SER A 649 -7.34 8.56 -8.56
CA SER A 649 -7.44 7.59 -9.68
C SER A 649 -6.70 8.03 -10.94
N GLY A 650 -5.85 9.06 -10.87
CA GLY A 650 -5.37 9.79 -12.03
C GLY A 650 -6.42 10.77 -12.56
N ASN A 651 -5.96 11.80 -13.28
CA ASN A 651 -6.89 12.79 -13.84
C ASN A 651 -7.70 12.14 -14.98
N ARG A 652 -8.98 11.89 -14.75
CA ARG A 652 -9.90 11.27 -15.72
C ARG A 652 -10.68 12.29 -16.55
N THR A 653 -10.34 13.55 -16.47
CA THR A 653 -10.98 14.63 -17.22
C THR A 653 -10.38 14.82 -18.63
N ALA A 654 -9.94 13.76 -19.28
CA ALA A 654 -9.44 13.79 -20.65
C ALA A 654 -10.53 13.55 -21.69
#